data_1e621b3cfc2deb7455097bdfcef74dc2
#
_entry.id   1e621b3cfc2deb7455097bdfcef74dc2
#
_cell.length_a   1.000
_cell.length_b   1.000
_cell.length_c   1.000
_cell.angle_alpha   90.00
_cell.angle_beta   90.00
_cell.angle_gamma   90.00
#
_symmetry.space_group_name_H-M   'P 1'
#
loop_
_entity.id
_entity.type
_entity.pdbx_description
1 polymer ?
#
loop_
_entity_poly.entity_id
_entity_poly.type
_entity_poly.pdbx_seq_one_letter_code
_entity_poly.pdbx_strand_id
1 'polypeptide(L)'
;MHKLLLFAAIAMMGVTAHAQQASFETIRVTHSPLKSIGSETGTMRRDPSDVIKVGDLYYVWYSKGTISSGYDATVWYATSKDGHKWIEKGMALDKGAPGTWEGASVFTPNIMVAKGKYWLFYTGTSNNFHQKPFNPDSKIGIAVSNSPDGPWERLATNPALSNSSNVADFDSHLVDDACLVVRDGKYWFYYKGRQKGKGPGQTQMGLAIADNPEGPYVRHPNNPVIPGNHEVLVWPQGTGVAAMIGTIGPKNITNSILYAVDGVNFTKTHKVSKVPWAGGAYRPEAFTQSGKGALPEWGVEIARPKGKDDLPSIGRFDVKTPDAGSAKRNSTKPTATKFSDDLSFMQKHTPIVTLKNGDAAVAIAPAYQGRVMTSTFDAAAGPSFGWINRPVIEKGFLSDEEKKDKLEEHIYIFGGEERFWLGPEGGQFAIFFKPGAEFKFSDWATPPAIDTEAFELVESSDASAKFKHSTELVNYSGTKFNVGIERTVKLIGPEDVGKMLDVQLPAGLKMVAYETDNRITNAGDNAWTAETGLLSIWMLGMYNPAPKTTVVIPFKEGDDQTLGPKVTDDYFGKVPPEYLNVQNQKLFFKGDGTRRGKIGVNARRSKGIAGSYDAGGKVLNIVTYNVQEAPNGYVNSAWEEQKEPYAGDVNNSYNDGSPEAGKPPLGPFYELETSSPAAALKPGETMKHVQRTFHIQGPEELLNPLAKKLLGVGLEEIKSAF
;
A
#
# COMPACT_ATOMS: atom_id res chain seq x y z
N MET A 1 -32.30 -57.16 -42.92
CA MET A 1 -33.11 -56.08 -42.40
C MET A 1 -33.12 -56.10 -40.90
N HIS A 2 -32.08 -55.64 -40.23
CA HIS A 2 -32.10 -55.36 -38.80
C HIS A 2 -31.06 -54.28 -38.53
N LYS A 3 -31.51 -53.09 -38.12
CA LYS A 3 -30.66 -51.98 -37.66
C LYS A 3 -30.32 -52.24 -36.20
N LEU A 4 -29.03 -52.38 -35.91
CA LEU A 4 -28.51 -52.37 -34.52
C LEU A 4 -28.30 -50.92 -34.12
N LEU A 5 -28.99 -50.50 -33.08
CA LEU A 5 -28.74 -49.24 -32.37
C LEU A 5 -27.71 -49.53 -31.24
N LEU A 6 -26.55 -48.87 -31.33
CA LEU A 6 -25.54 -48.91 -30.28
C LEU A 6 -25.76 -47.68 -29.37
N PHE A 7 -26.19 -47.89 -28.10
CA PHE A 7 -26.25 -46.86 -27.08
C PHE A 7 -24.85 -46.73 -26.44
N ALA A 8 -24.21 -45.61 -26.66
CA ALA A 8 -23.03 -45.22 -25.90
C ALA A 8 -23.48 -44.46 -24.63
N ALA A 9 -23.29 -45.06 -23.46
CA ALA A 9 -23.49 -44.41 -22.16
C ALA A 9 -22.29 -43.50 -21.88
N ILE A 10 -22.47 -42.19 -21.93
CA ILE A 10 -21.50 -41.20 -21.47
C ILE A 10 -21.70 -41.05 -19.95
N ALA A 11 -20.77 -41.58 -19.18
CA ALA A 11 -20.69 -41.32 -17.74
C ALA A 11 -20.24 -39.88 -17.53
N MET A 12 -21.15 -38.99 -17.13
CA MET A 12 -20.82 -37.67 -16.59
C MET A 12 -20.19 -37.84 -15.21
N MET A 13 -18.89 -37.82 -15.13
CA MET A 13 -18.21 -37.54 -13.86
C MET A 13 -18.39 -36.06 -13.55
N GLY A 14 -19.29 -35.76 -12.63
CA GLY A 14 -19.43 -34.43 -12.04
C GLY A 14 -18.18 -34.08 -11.25
N VAL A 15 -17.32 -33.28 -11.82
CA VAL A 15 -16.25 -32.62 -11.06
C VAL A 15 -16.93 -31.51 -10.26
N THR A 16 -17.21 -31.78 -8.99
CA THR A 16 -17.56 -30.73 -8.02
C THR A 16 -16.30 -29.90 -7.79
N ALA A 17 -16.22 -28.77 -8.46
CA ALA A 17 -15.25 -27.73 -8.15
C ALA A 17 -15.55 -27.27 -6.70
N HIS A 18 -14.82 -27.77 -5.73
CA HIS A 18 -14.73 -27.15 -4.42
C HIS A 18 -13.96 -25.85 -4.60
N ALA A 19 -14.68 -24.73 -4.62
CA ALA A 19 -14.07 -23.43 -4.45
C ALA A 19 -13.32 -23.46 -3.11
N GLN A 20 -12.00 -23.51 -3.16
CA GLN A 20 -11.14 -23.48 -1.99
C GLN A 20 -11.28 -22.10 -1.37
N GLN A 21 -12.11 -21.99 -0.33
CA GLN A 21 -12.37 -20.78 0.41
C GLN A 21 -11.04 -20.30 0.99
N ALA A 22 -10.56 -19.14 0.56
CA ALA A 22 -9.33 -18.53 1.06
C ALA A 22 -9.32 -18.58 2.59
N SER A 23 -8.35 -19.27 3.18
CA SER A 23 -8.25 -19.43 4.63
C SER A 23 -7.62 -18.16 5.21
N PHE A 24 -8.44 -17.20 5.63
CA PHE A 24 -7.96 -16.03 6.34
C PHE A 24 -7.35 -16.41 7.69
N GLU A 25 -6.18 -15.84 7.98
CA GLU A 25 -5.53 -15.99 9.28
C GLU A 25 -6.43 -15.42 10.40
N THR A 26 -6.39 -16.05 11.57
CA THR A 26 -7.26 -15.68 12.70
C THR A 26 -6.48 -14.92 13.77
N ILE A 27 -6.79 -13.64 13.93
CA ILE A 27 -6.32 -12.80 15.03
C ILE A 27 -7.02 -13.25 16.31
N ARG A 28 -6.23 -13.56 17.34
CA ARG A 28 -6.77 -13.97 18.64
C ARG A 28 -6.99 -12.74 19.52
N VAL A 29 -8.16 -12.63 20.13
CA VAL A 29 -8.50 -11.59 21.10
C VAL A 29 -8.85 -12.28 22.40
N THR A 30 -8.26 -11.80 23.49
CA THR A 30 -8.56 -12.26 24.87
C THR A 30 -9.26 -11.15 25.62
N HIS A 31 -10.17 -11.50 26.52
CA HIS A 31 -11.06 -10.59 27.25
C HIS A 31 -10.86 -10.76 28.72
N SER A 32 -10.76 -9.68 29.48
CA SER A 32 -10.60 -9.69 30.93
C SER A 32 -11.46 -8.60 31.59
N PRO A 33 -12.03 -8.86 32.79
CA PRO A 33 -12.77 -7.86 33.53
C PRO A 33 -11.80 -6.82 34.12
N LEU A 34 -12.27 -5.57 34.19
CA LEU A 34 -11.61 -4.50 34.95
C LEU A 34 -12.21 -4.40 36.34
N LYS A 35 -11.39 -4.09 37.36
CA LYS A 35 -11.87 -4.02 38.75
C LYS A 35 -12.47 -2.68 39.13
N SER A 36 -11.92 -1.58 38.62
CA SER A 36 -12.23 -0.22 39.12
C SER A 36 -13.38 0.47 38.38
N ILE A 37 -13.49 0.27 37.06
CA ILE A 37 -14.62 0.74 36.23
C ILE A 37 -15.42 -0.46 35.70
N GLY A 38 -15.26 -1.59 36.39
CA GLY A 38 -15.99 -2.82 36.14
C GLY A 38 -17.38 -2.82 36.72
N SER A 39 -17.89 -4.03 37.08
CA SER A 39 -19.24 -4.21 37.58
C SER A 39 -19.47 -3.52 38.93
N GLU A 40 -20.53 -2.74 39.01
CA GLU A 40 -21.02 -2.03 40.21
C GLU A 40 -22.55 -2.09 40.25
N THR A 41 -23.12 -2.45 41.39
CA THR A 41 -24.58 -2.60 41.54
C THR A 41 -25.28 -1.30 41.23
N GLY A 42 -26.30 -1.36 40.36
CA GLY A 42 -27.13 -0.20 39.97
C GLY A 42 -26.42 0.79 39.05
N THR A 43 -25.20 0.49 38.62
CA THR A 43 -24.41 1.37 37.74
C THR A 43 -24.12 0.68 36.41
N MET A 44 -24.56 1.29 35.32
CA MET A 44 -24.20 0.89 33.96
C MET A 44 -22.99 1.69 33.48
N ARG A 45 -21.98 1.02 32.91
CA ARG A 45 -20.87 1.61 32.14
C ARG A 45 -20.74 0.86 30.83
N ARG A 46 -20.75 1.58 29.70
CA ARG A 46 -20.71 0.99 28.36
C ARG A 46 -20.13 1.96 27.32
N ASP A 47 -19.94 1.47 26.11
CA ASP A 47 -19.52 2.21 24.93
C ASP A 47 -18.27 3.08 25.22
N PRO A 48 -17.13 2.45 25.60
CA PRO A 48 -15.92 3.20 25.85
C PRO A 48 -15.36 3.80 24.56
N SER A 49 -14.78 5.00 24.67
CA SER A 49 -13.99 5.63 23.63
C SER A 49 -12.71 4.85 23.33
N ASP A 50 -12.03 5.21 22.27
CA ASP A 50 -10.61 4.91 22.14
C ASP A 50 -9.83 5.40 23.38
N VAL A 51 -8.74 4.68 23.71
CA VAL A 51 -7.85 5.02 24.80
C VAL A 51 -6.66 5.83 24.25
N ILE A 52 -6.39 6.97 24.86
CA ILE A 52 -5.21 7.77 24.55
C ILE A 52 -4.27 7.83 25.75
N LYS A 53 -2.98 8.11 25.51
CA LYS A 53 -1.99 8.31 26.59
C LYS A 53 -1.51 9.75 26.59
N VAL A 54 -1.70 10.46 27.73
CA VAL A 54 -1.25 11.84 27.92
C VAL A 54 -0.30 11.87 29.11
N GLY A 55 0.96 12.22 28.85
CA GLY A 55 2.03 12.04 29.83
C GLY A 55 2.14 10.57 30.26
N ASP A 56 2.06 10.31 31.56
CA ASP A 56 2.15 8.95 32.14
C ASP A 56 0.80 8.27 32.34
N LEU A 57 -0.32 8.91 31.93
CA LEU A 57 -1.65 8.40 32.17
C LEU A 57 -2.37 8.03 30.88
N TYR A 58 -3.04 6.88 30.90
CA TYR A 58 -4.06 6.51 29.93
C TYR A 58 -5.38 7.16 30.30
N TYR A 59 -6.16 7.58 29.32
CA TYR A 59 -7.49 8.17 29.48
C TYR A 59 -8.50 7.38 28.65
N VAL A 60 -9.72 7.21 29.20
CA VAL A 60 -10.88 6.65 28.52
C VAL A 60 -12.13 7.37 28.94
N TRP A 61 -13.02 7.63 28.02
CA TRP A 61 -14.38 8.17 28.24
C TRP A 61 -15.39 7.06 27.97
N TYR A 62 -16.51 7.07 28.68
CA TYR A 62 -17.56 6.05 28.51
C TYR A 62 -18.92 6.57 28.94
N SER A 63 -19.98 5.92 28.46
CA SER A 63 -21.34 6.16 28.89
C SER A 63 -21.58 5.59 30.26
N LYS A 64 -22.13 6.39 31.20
CA LYS A 64 -22.52 5.94 32.54
C LYS A 64 -23.95 6.34 32.83
N GLY A 65 -24.76 5.39 33.33
CA GLY A 65 -26.17 5.56 33.65
C GLY A 65 -26.68 4.47 34.57
N THR A 66 -27.98 4.30 34.62
CA THR A 66 -28.66 3.36 35.56
C THR A 66 -29.41 2.26 34.84
N ILE A 67 -29.60 2.34 33.53
CA ILE A 67 -30.32 1.34 32.74
C ILE A 67 -29.38 0.66 31.71
N SER A 68 -29.60 -0.62 31.47
CA SER A 68 -28.74 -1.45 30.61
C SER A 68 -28.63 -0.95 29.16
N SER A 69 -29.66 -0.25 28.67
CA SER A 69 -29.71 0.28 27.31
C SER A 69 -28.76 1.49 27.09
N GLY A 70 -28.36 2.19 28.16
CA GLY A 70 -27.49 3.38 28.09
C GLY A 70 -28.17 4.68 27.68
N TYR A 71 -29.51 4.70 27.55
CA TYR A 71 -30.22 5.89 27.06
C TYR A 71 -30.73 6.85 28.14
N ASP A 72 -30.14 6.76 29.33
CA ASP A 72 -30.22 7.73 30.42
C ASP A 72 -28.83 8.30 30.77
N ALA A 73 -27.86 8.01 29.96
CA ALA A 73 -26.44 8.21 30.25
C ALA A 73 -25.95 9.65 30.18
N THR A 74 -24.86 9.88 30.89
CA THR A 74 -23.93 10.99 30.77
C THR A 74 -22.54 10.43 30.42
N VAL A 75 -21.62 11.26 29.92
CA VAL A 75 -20.25 10.83 29.60
C VAL A 75 -19.38 11.03 30.84
N TRP A 76 -18.71 9.97 31.24
CA TRP A 76 -17.73 9.94 32.34
C TRP A 76 -16.34 9.59 31.82
N TYR A 77 -15.31 9.78 32.64
CA TYR A 77 -13.95 9.40 32.27
C TYR A 77 -13.18 8.80 33.42
N ALA A 78 -12.16 8.03 33.06
CA ALA A 78 -11.24 7.41 33.99
C ALA A 78 -9.79 7.49 33.47
N THR A 79 -8.83 7.41 34.41
CA THR A 79 -7.40 7.39 34.10
C THR A 79 -6.73 6.14 34.65
N SER A 80 -5.63 5.73 34.02
CA SER A 80 -4.84 4.57 34.45
C SER A 80 -3.34 4.80 34.17
N LYS A 81 -2.47 4.24 35.01
CA LYS A 81 -1.03 4.20 34.75
C LYS A 81 -0.60 2.97 33.93
N ASP A 82 -1.38 1.90 33.98
CA ASP A 82 -1.00 0.60 33.44
C ASP A 82 -2.04 -0.01 32.46
N GLY A 83 -3.14 0.68 32.23
CA GLY A 83 -4.27 0.20 31.40
C GLY A 83 -5.07 -0.95 32.04
N HIS A 84 -4.76 -1.34 33.30
CA HIS A 84 -5.45 -2.40 34.06
C HIS A 84 -6.19 -1.86 35.28
N LYS A 85 -5.58 -0.94 36.02
CA LYS A 85 -6.16 -0.30 37.19
C LYS A 85 -6.58 1.11 36.83
N TRP A 86 -7.88 1.34 36.80
CA TRP A 86 -8.46 2.62 36.42
C TRP A 86 -8.99 3.36 37.64
N ILE A 87 -8.91 4.67 37.61
CA ILE A 87 -9.46 5.57 38.62
C ILE A 87 -10.50 6.41 37.91
N GLU A 88 -11.80 6.21 38.28
CA GLU A 88 -12.89 7.06 37.79
C GLU A 88 -12.70 8.48 38.34
N LYS A 89 -12.70 9.46 37.44
CA LYS A 89 -12.39 10.85 37.77
C LYS A 89 -13.65 11.69 37.97
N GLY A 90 -14.68 11.42 37.16
CA GLY A 90 -15.93 12.18 37.24
C GLY A 90 -16.66 12.24 35.91
N MET A 91 -17.67 13.06 35.87
CA MET A 91 -18.45 13.35 34.68
C MET A 91 -17.70 14.34 33.78
N ALA A 92 -17.50 13.96 32.51
CA ALA A 92 -16.89 14.81 31.49
C ALA A 92 -17.94 15.66 30.78
N LEU A 93 -19.10 15.07 30.47
CA LEU A 93 -20.16 15.78 29.75
C LEU A 93 -21.54 15.37 30.29
N ASP A 94 -22.31 16.35 30.75
CA ASP A 94 -23.69 16.16 31.16
C ASP A 94 -24.65 16.26 29.97
N LYS A 95 -25.91 15.90 30.14
CA LYS A 95 -27.00 16.12 29.19
C LYS A 95 -27.15 17.59 28.83
N GLY A 96 -27.69 17.85 27.65
CA GLY A 96 -28.11 19.20 27.29
C GLY A 96 -29.38 19.62 28.08
N ALA A 97 -29.81 20.85 27.85
CA ALA A 97 -31.04 21.34 28.45
C ALA A 97 -32.27 20.47 28.08
N PRO A 98 -33.22 20.25 28.98
CA PRO A 98 -34.42 19.52 28.67
C PRO A 98 -35.13 20.05 27.43
N GLY A 99 -35.58 19.16 26.55
CA GLY A 99 -36.21 19.50 25.28
C GLY A 99 -35.25 19.79 24.10
N THR A 100 -33.96 19.83 24.34
CA THR A 100 -32.95 19.89 23.26
C THR A 100 -32.68 18.51 22.66
N TRP A 101 -32.01 18.46 21.52
CA TRP A 101 -31.66 17.21 20.80
C TRP A 101 -30.81 16.25 21.62
N GLU A 102 -30.16 16.71 22.68
CA GLU A 102 -29.28 15.94 23.58
C GLU A 102 -29.77 15.97 25.05
N GLY A 103 -31.00 16.40 25.28
CA GLY A 103 -31.53 16.62 26.61
C GLY A 103 -31.95 15.36 27.38
N ALA A 104 -32.12 14.22 26.70
CA ALA A 104 -32.49 12.97 27.35
C ALA A 104 -31.27 12.08 27.67
N SER A 105 -30.26 12.02 26.81
CA SER A 105 -29.07 11.25 27.03
C SER A 105 -27.91 11.75 26.15
N VAL A 106 -26.67 11.64 26.68
CA VAL A 106 -25.43 11.75 25.93
C VAL A 106 -24.60 10.49 26.17
N PHE A 107 -24.18 9.82 25.10
CA PHE A 107 -23.60 8.48 25.16
C PHE A 107 -22.65 8.20 24.00
N THR A 108 -22.07 7.00 23.91
CA THR A 108 -21.10 6.57 22.88
C THR A 108 -20.02 7.62 22.58
N PRO A 109 -19.24 8.03 23.60
CA PRO A 109 -18.16 9.00 23.39
C PRO A 109 -17.03 8.40 22.57
N ASN A 110 -16.36 9.24 21.76
CA ASN A 110 -15.04 8.93 21.24
C ASN A 110 -14.16 10.17 21.22
N ILE A 111 -12.85 9.98 21.17
CA ILE A 111 -11.85 11.04 21.34
C ILE A 111 -10.96 11.18 20.11
N MET A 112 -10.70 12.43 19.72
CA MET A 112 -9.72 12.81 18.72
C MET A 112 -8.78 13.85 19.31
N VAL A 113 -7.49 13.75 19.03
CA VAL A 113 -6.49 14.77 19.37
C VAL A 113 -6.06 15.46 18.09
N ALA A 114 -6.28 16.76 18.01
CA ALA A 114 -5.97 17.54 16.82
C ALA A 114 -5.75 19.02 17.18
N LYS A 115 -4.83 19.67 16.46
CA LYS A 115 -4.50 21.10 16.64
C LYS A 115 -4.22 21.48 18.12
N GLY A 116 -3.55 20.59 18.85
CA GLY A 116 -3.20 20.80 20.27
C GLY A 116 -4.39 20.76 21.25
N LYS A 117 -5.55 20.29 20.80
CA LYS A 117 -6.78 20.18 21.61
C LYS A 117 -7.32 18.76 21.59
N TYR A 118 -8.24 18.49 22.53
CA TYR A 118 -8.99 17.26 22.68
C TYR A 118 -10.41 17.50 22.19
N TRP A 119 -10.91 16.63 21.30
CA TRP A 119 -12.20 16.72 20.65
C TRP A 119 -13.01 15.48 21.02
N LEU A 120 -14.00 15.65 21.87
CA LEU A 120 -14.88 14.58 22.35
C LEU A 120 -16.12 14.54 21.47
N PHE A 121 -16.24 13.52 20.65
CA PHE A 121 -17.46 13.22 19.90
C PHE A 121 -18.40 12.41 20.76
N TYR A 122 -19.67 12.69 20.69
CA TYR A 122 -20.68 11.99 21.48
C TYR A 122 -22.01 11.93 20.72
N THR A 123 -22.82 10.91 21.02
CA THR A 123 -24.20 10.83 20.53
C THR A 123 -25.12 11.47 21.53
N GLY A 124 -26.07 12.27 21.05
CA GLY A 124 -27.15 12.85 21.84
C GLY A 124 -28.53 12.40 21.35
N THR A 125 -29.49 12.33 22.22
CA THR A 125 -30.89 12.08 21.88
C THR A 125 -31.85 12.93 22.74
N SER A 126 -32.94 13.36 22.12
CA SER A 126 -34.02 14.09 22.81
C SER A 126 -35.02 13.16 23.51
N ASN A 127 -35.01 11.86 23.18
CA ASN A 127 -35.94 10.86 23.66
C ASN A 127 -35.25 9.70 24.35
N ASN A 128 -35.80 9.26 25.48
CA ASN A 128 -35.45 7.98 26.08
C ASN A 128 -36.03 6.86 25.20
N PHE A 129 -35.22 5.86 24.85
CA PHE A 129 -35.64 4.70 24.04
C PHE A 129 -36.79 3.88 24.65
N HIS A 130 -37.11 4.10 25.90
CA HIS A 130 -38.28 3.50 26.57
C HIS A 130 -39.56 4.33 26.47
N GLN A 131 -39.50 5.55 25.94
CA GLN A 131 -40.67 6.36 25.69
C GLN A 131 -41.44 5.86 24.46
N LYS A 132 -42.76 5.80 24.55
CA LYS A 132 -43.60 5.44 23.40
C LYS A 132 -44.39 6.68 22.95
N PRO A 133 -44.47 6.94 21.63
CA PRO A 133 -43.86 6.16 20.56
C PRO A 133 -42.33 6.31 20.57
N PHE A 134 -41.63 5.20 20.30
CA PHE A 134 -40.19 5.20 20.12
C PHE A 134 -39.81 5.99 18.84
N ASN A 135 -39.26 7.15 19.02
CA ASN A 135 -38.81 8.01 17.95
C ASN A 135 -37.41 8.53 18.28
N PRO A 136 -36.40 7.65 18.24
CA PRO A 136 -35.02 8.06 18.46
C PRO A 136 -34.57 8.97 17.32
N ASP A 137 -34.09 10.13 17.68
CA ASP A 137 -33.47 11.12 16.80
C ASP A 137 -32.01 11.33 17.21
N SER A 138 -31.25 10.25 17.27
CA SER A 138 -29.87 10.36 17.68
C SER A 138 -29.06 11.17 16.65
N LYS A 139 -28.22 12.06 17.14
CA LYS A 139 -27.33 12.93 16.39
C LYS A 139 -25.98 12.94 17.07
N ILE A 140 -24.96 13.30 16.33
CA ILE A 140 -23.57 13.35 16.86
C ILE A 140 -23.17 14.80 17.06
N GLY A 141 -22.68 15.10 18.27
CA GLY A 141 -22.13 16.40 18.66
C GLY A 141 -20.66 16.30 19.00
N ILE A 142 -20.03 17.46 19.15
CA ILE A 142 -18.62 17.62 19.48
C ILE A 142 -18.52 18.57 20.68
N ALA A 143 -17.70 18.19 21.67
CA ALA A 143 -17.20 19.08 22.69
C ALA A 143 -15.68 19.16 22.63
N VAL A 144 -15.12 20.33 22.94
CA VAL A 144 -13.68 20.59 22.83
C VAL A 144 -13.10 21.01 24.17
N SER A 145 -11.84 20.62 24.43
CA SER A 145 -11.08 21.07 25.59
C SER A 145 -9.58 21.21 25.27
N ASN A 146 -8.89 22.06 26.03
CA ASN A 146 -7.43 22.16 26.02
C ASN A 146 -6.74 21.10 26.91
N SER A 147 -7.52 20.37 27.72
CA SER A 147 -7.05 19.35 28.63
C SER A 147 -7.89 18.07 28.49
N PRO A 148 -7.33 16.87 28.64
CA PRO A 148 -8.12 15.64 28.64
C PRO A 148 -9.04 15.54 29.86
N ASP A 149 -8.77 16.30 30.93
CA ASP A 149 -9.61 16.40 32.12
C ASP A 149 -10.76 17.39 31.97
N GLY A 150 -10.84 18.14 30.87
CA GLY A 150 -11.81 19.23 30.70
C GLY A 150 -11.27 20.58 31.19
N PRO A 151 -12.13 21.61 31.37
CA PRO A 151 -13.57 21.56 31.09
C PRO A 151 -13.88 21.37 29.60
N TRP A 152 -15.01 20.72 29.31
CA TRP A 152 -15.48 20.44 27.98
C TRP A 152 -16.53 21.46 27.54
N GLU A 153 -16.29 22.10 26.38
CA GLU A 153 -17.19 23.08 25.79
C GLU A 153 -17.84 22.52 24.52
N ARG A 154 -19.17 22.49 24.49
CA ARG A 154 -19.93 22.10 23.29
C ARG A 154 -19.70 23.11 22.17
N LEU A 155 -19.53 22.63 20.96
CA LEU A 155 -19.48 23.53 19.80
C LEU A 155 -20.85 24.19 19.57
N ALA A 156 -20.85 25.48 19.26
CA ALA A 156 -22.05 26.22 18.91
C ALA A 156 -22.72 25.70 17.61
N THR A 157 -21.92 25.00 16.77
CA THR A 157 -22.38 24.43 15.51
C THR A 157 -22.99 23.02 15.65
N ASN A 158 -23.10 22.49 16.87
CA ASN A 158 -23.72 21.19 17.09
C ASN A 158 -25.22 21.17 16.70
N PRO A 159 -25.73 20.02 16.22
CA PRO A 159 -25.00 18.77 16.01
C PRO A 159 -24.11 18.78 14.80
N ALA A 160 -22.89 18.15 14.91
CA ALA A 160 -21.93 18.01 13.83
C ALA A 160 -22.43 17.08 12.71
N LEU A 161 -23.27 16.09 13.06
CA LEU A 161 -23.94 15.23 12.10
C LEU A 161 -25.36 14.93 12.57
N SER A 162 -26.35 15.20 11.70
CA SER A 162 -27.78 14.83 11.89
C SER A 162 -28.15 13.69 10.95
N ASN A 163 -29.30 13.05 11.20
CA ASN A 163 -29.89 12.08 10.28
C ASN A 163 -30.09 12.68 8.89
N SER A 164 -30.01 11.85 7.85
CA SER A 164 -30.41 12.28 6.51
C SER A 164 -31.93 12.55 6.46
N SER A 165 -32.30 13.62 5.77
CA SER A 165 -33.69 13.93 5.49
C SER A 165 -34.30 13.03 4.41
N ASN A 166 -33.47 12.39 3.58
CA ASN A 166 -33.89 11.41 2.58
C ASN A 166 -34.10 10.05 3.26
N VAL A 167 -35.33 9.58 3.33
CA VAL A 167 -35.71 8.31 3.98
C VAL A 167 -35.10 7.06 3.34
N ALA A 168 -34.61 7.17 2.11
CA ALA A 168 -33.93 6.09 1.39
C ALA A 168 -32.47 5.92 1.84
N ASP A 169 -31.88 6.93 2.45
CA ASP A 169 -30.50 6.87 2.89
C ASP A 169 -30.33 5.93 4.09
N PHE A 170 -29.14 5.28 4.13
CA PHE A 170 -28.83 4.29 5.18
C PHE A 170 -28.84 4.89 6.60
N ASP A 171 -28.70 6.20 6.76
CA ASP A 171 -28.61 6.94 8.02
C ASP A 171 -29.79 7.91 8.24
N SER A 172 -30.94 7.60 7.63
CA SER A 172 -32.16 8.45 7.72
C SER A 172 -32.93 8.32 9.04
N HIS A 173 -32.52 7.41 9.94
CA HIS A 173 -33.20 7.18 11.22
C HIS A 173 -32.30 7.42 12.43
N LEU A 174 -31.10 6.83 12.44
CA LEU A 174 -30.11 6.95 13.52
C LEU A 174 -28.75 7.28 12.97
N VAL A 175 -27.98 8.12 13.66
CA VAL A 175 -26.55 8.31 13.52
C VAL A 175 -25.93 8.30 14.92
N ASP A 176 -24.97 7.39 15.15
CA ASP A 176 -24.30 7.21 16.44
C ASP A 176 -22.90 6.59 16.28
N ASP A 177 -22.18 6.34 17.37
CA ASP A 177 -20.89 5.63 17.47
C ASP A 177 -19.82 6.18 16.51
N ALA A 178 -19.33 7.38 16.80
CA ALA A 178 -18.24 7.99 16.05
C ALA A 178 -16.93 7.22 16.22
N CYS A 179 -16.30 6.81 15.10
CA CYS A 179 -14.93 6.29 15.06
C CYS A 179 -14.06 7.28 14.29
N LEU A 180 -12.95 7.71 14.89
CA LEU A 180 -12.22 8.90 14.44
C LEU A 180 -10.83 8.56 13.94
N VAL A 181 -10.46 9.09 12.77
CA VAL A 181 -9.14 8.96 12.18
C VAL A 181 -8.70 10.33 11.67
N VAL A 182 -7.49 10.75 12.03
CA VAL A 182 -6.83 11.89 11.38
C VAL A 182 -5.95 11.37 10.26
N ARG A 183 -6.18 11.83 9.04
CA ARG A 183 -5.49 11.30 7.87
C ARG A 183 -5.34 12.39 6.79
N ASP A 184 -4.14 12.50 6.21
CA ASP A 184 -3.84 13.41 5.09
C ASP A 184 -4.25 14.86 5.37
N GLY A 185 -4.02 15.31 6.61
CA GLY A 185 -4.41 16.65 7.06
C GLY A 185 -5.90 16.88 7.22
N LYS A 186 -6.72 15.83 7.05
CA LYS A 186 -8.19 15.86 7.18
C LYS A 186 -8.65 15.02 8.35
N TYR A 187 -9.86 15.32 8.81
CA TYR A 187 -10.51 14.68 9.96
C TYR A 187 -11.60 13.77 9.45
N TRP A 188 -11.39 12.46 9.60
CA TRP A 188 -12.26 11.39 9.10
C TRP A 188 -13.11 10.86 10.25
N PHE A 189 -14.39 10.82 10.04
CA PHE A 189 -15.40 10.47 11.00
C PHE A 189 -16.26 9.34 10.44
N TYR A 190 -15.96 8.11 10.83
CA TYR A 190 -16.82 6.96 10.56
C TYR A 190 -17.93 6.94 11.59
N TYR A 191 -19.14 6.65 11.16
CA TYR A 191 -20.30 6.66 12.04
C TYR A 191 -21.27 5.53 11.69
N LYS A 192 -21.96 5.04 12.70
CA LYS A 192 -23.02 4.07 12.56
C LYS A 192 -24.29 4.77 12.10
N GLY A 193 -24.90 4.25 11.01
CA GLY A 193 -26.17 4.74 10.47
C GLY A 193 -27.19 3.63 10.35
N ARG A 194 -28.48 3.98 10.55
CA ARG A 194 -29.60 3.06 10.33
C ARG A 194 -30.70 3.75 9.55
N GLN A 195 -31.16 3.07 8.50
CA GLN A 195 -32.29 3.55 7.70
C GLN A 195 -33.61 3.41 8.46
N LYS A 196 -34.53 4.33 8.23
CA LYS A 196 -35.88 4.29 8.78
C LYS A 196 -36.58 2.96 8.45
N GLY A 197 -37.17 2.33 9.47
CA GLY A 197 -37.84 1.03 9.34
C GLY A 197 -36.92 -0.20 9.37
N LYS A 198 -35.60 -0.03 9.52
CA LYS A 198 -34.64 -1.12 9.64
C LYS A 198 -34.30 -1.41 11.10
N GLY A 199 -33.98 -2.69 11.40
CA GLY A 199 -33.56 -3.13 12.74
C GLY A 199 -32.03 -3.03 12.97
N PRO A 200 -31.57 -3.30 14.22
CA PRO A 200 -30.14 -3.22 14.57
C PRO A 200 -29.23 -4.06 13.69
N GLY A 201 -29.65 -5.23 13.23
CA GLY A 201 -28.87 -6.09 12.33
C GLY A 201 -28.68 -5.53 10.91
N GLN A 202 -29.32 -4.43 10.58
CA GLN A 202 -29.25 -3.74 9.29
C GLN A 202 -28.54 -2.38 9.39
N THR A 203 -27.83 -2.15 10.48
CA THR A 203 -26.96 -0.99 10.67
C THR A 203 -25.79 -1.05 9.71
N GLN A 204 -25.36 0.08 9.19
CA GLN A 204 -24.23 0.24 8.28
C GLN A 204 -23.32 1.36 8.76
N MET A 205 -22.05 1.37 8.30
CA MET A 205 -21.12 2.43 8.65
C MET A 205 -20.97 3.41 7.47
N GLY A 206 -21.16 4.67 7.75
CA GLY A 206 -20.85 5.78 6.86
C GLY A 206 -19.53 6.46 7.19
N LEU A 207 -19.15 7.38 6.36
CA LEU A 207 -17.98 8.24 6.48
C LEU A 207 -18.39 9.69 6.22
N ALA A 208 -17.93 10.61 7.07
CA ALA A 208 -17.96 12.04 6.83
C ALA A 208 -16.54 12.61 7.05
N ILE A 209 -16.17 13.61 6.27
CA ILE A 209 -14.80 14.17 6.25
C ILE A 209 -14.88 15.69 6.39
N ALA A 210 -13.93 16.26 7.15
CA ALA A 210 -13.79 17.70 7.32
C ALA A 210 -12.33 18.14 7.16
N ASP A 211 -12.14 19.39 6.75
CA ASP A 211 -10.79 20.01 6.70
C ASP A 211 -10.37 20.58 8.08
N ASN A 212 -11.30 20.70 9.00
CA ASN A 212 -11.08 21.16 10.36
C ASN A 212 -11.73 20.22 11.38
N PRO A 213 -11.17 20.04 12.60
CA PRO A 213 -11.73 19.14 13.59
C PRO A 213 -13.12 19.55 14.09
N GLU A 214 -13.45 20.84 14.03
CA GLU A 214 -14.78 21.38 14.32
C GLU A 214 -15.80 21.16 13.19
N GLY A 215 -15.38 20.70 12.04
CA GLY A 215 -16.23 20.55 10.84
C GLY A 215 -16.14 21.74 9.87
N PRO A 216 -17.13 21.92 8.96
CA PRO A 216 -18.28 21.03 8.76
C PRO A 216 -17.88 19.65 8.22
N TYR A 217 -18.52 18.60 8.72
CA TYR A 217 -18.32 17.24 8.25
C TYR A 217 -19.26 16.94 7.08
N VAL A 218 -18.66 16.61 5.92
CA VAL A 218 -19.39 16.31 4.69
C VAL A 218 -19.43 14.80 4.47
N ARG A 219 -20.64 14.25 4.28
CA ARG A 219 -20.83 12.83 3.97
C ARG A 219 -20.11 12.42 2.71
N HIS A 220 -19.42 11.29 2.77
CA HIS A 220 -18.77 10.74 1.60
C HIS A 220 -19.80 10.23 0.58
N PRO A 221 -19.62 10.49 -0.73
CA PRO A 221 -20.61 10.11 -1.75
C PRO A 221 -20.83 8.60 -1.88
N ASN A 222 -19.82 7.78 -1.53
CA ASN A 222 -19.91 6.32 -1.59
C ASN A 222 -20.49 5.68 -0.31
N ASN A 223 -21.15 6.46 0.55
CA ASN A 223 -21.77 5.89 1.74
C ASN A 223 -22.91 4.92 1.40
N PRO A 224 -23.07 3.81 2.16
CA PRO A 224 -22.25 3.40 3.29
C PRO A 224 -20.95 2.73 2.84
N VAL A 225 -19.81 3.04 3.50
CA VAL A 225 -18.48 2.50 3.17
C VAL A 225 -18.25 1.11 3.74
N ILE A 226 -18.95 0.74 4.85
CA ILE A 226 -18.96 -0.63 5.37
C ILE A 226 -20.41 -1.11 5.40
N PRO A 227 -20.77 -2.08 4.54
CA PRO A 227 -22.14 -2.55 4.39
C PRO A 227 -22.55 -3.46 5.55
N GLY A 228 -23.15 -2.90 6.58
CA GLY A 228 -23.66 -3.63 7.73
C GLY A 228 -22.61 -3.87 8.79
N ASN A 229 -22.90 -3.50 9.94
CA ASN A 229 -22.54 -4.01 11.25
C ASN A 229 -22.97 -3.06 12.36
N HIS A 230 -23.24 -3.61 13.54
CA HIS A 230 -23.70 -2.83 14.68
C HIS A 230 -22.54 -2.35 15.55
N GLU A 231 -21.45 -3.14 15.65
CA GLU A 231 -20.27 -2.80 16.43
C GLU A 231 -19.02 -2.89 15.55
N VAL A 232 -18.36 -1.76 15.36
CA VAL A 232 -17.16 -1.61 14.53
C VAL A 232 -16.12 -0.80 15.27
N LEU A 233 -14.90 -1.32 15.34
CA LEU A 233 -13.73 -0.61 15.80
C LEU A 233 -12.91 -0.20 14.59
N VAL A 234 -12.59 1.09 14.45
CA VAL A 234 -11.83 1.63 13.30
C VAL A 234 -10.52 2.24 13.78
N TRP A 235 -9.44 2.00 13.06
CA TRP A 235 -8.13 2.60 13.35
C TRP A 235 -7.31 2.81 12.07
N PRO A 236 -6.35 3.75 12.04
CA PRO A 236 -5.39 3.84 10.95
C PRO A 236 -4.47 2.61 10.99
N GLN A 237 -4.25 1.99 9.83
CA GLN A 237 -3.42 0.81 9.68
C GLN A 237 -2.46 1.00 8.51
N GLY A 238 -1.15 1.13 8.78
CA GLY A 238 -0.19 1.47 7.74
C GLY A 238 -0.55 2.79 7.05
N THR A 239 -0.75 2.76 5.75
CA THR A 239 -1.19 3.92 4.95
C THR A 239 -2.71 3.99 4.76
N GLY A 240 -3.45 2.99 5.23
CA GLY A 240 -4.91 2.89 5.09
C GLY A 240 -5.64 2.92 6.42
N VAL A 241 -6.85 2.43 6.40
CA VAL A 241 -7.74 2.30 7.55
C VAL A 241 -8.19 0.86 7.68
N ALA A 242 -8.16 0.33 8.90
CA ALA A 242 -8.69 -0.97 9.21
C ALA A 242 -9.96 -0.86 10.07
N ALA A 243 -10.83 -1.86 9.95
CA ALA A 243 -12.05 -1.96 10.71
C ALA A 243 -12.23 -3.40 11.25
N MET A 244 -12.40 -3.54 12.54
CA MET A 244 -12.74 -4.81 13.17
C MET A 244 -14.25 -4.91 13.32
N ILE A 245 -14.83 -5.89 12.65
CA ILE A 245 -16.29 -6.02 12.48
C ILE A 245 -16.85 -7.00 13.50
N GLY A 246 -17.84 -6.56 14.26
CA GLY A 246 -18.53 -7.35 15.28
C GLY A 246 -19.35 -8.53 14.74
N THR A 247 -20.17 -9.11 15.60
CA THR A 247 -20.92 -10.35 15.32
C THR A 247 -22.26 -10.13 14.62
N ILE A 248 -22.73 -8.88 14.55
CA ILE A 248 -24.03 -8.52 13.98
C ILE A 248 -23.82 -7.91 12.59
N GLY A 249 -24.39 -8.51 11.56
CA GLY A 249 -24.27 -8.03 10.17
C GLY A 249 -24.12 -9.14 9.15
N PRO A 250 -23.67 -8.85 7.93
CA PRO A 250 -23.48 -9.82 6.88
C PRO A 250 -22.45 -10.90 7.25
N LYS A 251 -22.83 -12.19 7.11
CA LYS A 251 -22.00 -13.34 7.53
C LYS A 251 -20.60 -13.38 6.92
N ASN A 252 -20.42 -12.83 5.74
CA ASN A 252 -19.13 -12.82 5.03
C ASN A 252 -18.09 -11.88 5.66
N ILE A 253 -18.51 -10.85 6.42
CA ILE A 253 -17.63 -9.86 7.04
C ILE A 253 -17.65 -9.88 8.57
N THR A 254 -18.62 -10.54 9.22
CA THR A 254 -18.64 -10.64 10.69
C THR A 254 -17.42 -11.38 11.23
N ASN A 255 -17.00 -11.04 12.45
CA ASN A 255 -15.79 -11.56 13.11
C ASN A 255 -14.55 -11.50 12.22
N SER A 256 -14.32 -10.34 11.62
CA SER A 256 -13.15 -10.14 10.75
C SER A 256 -12.57 -8.74 10.87
N ILE A 257 -11.35 -8.59 10.39
CA ILE A 257 -10.73 -7.32 10.10
C ILE A 257 -10.86 -7.09 8.61
N LEU A 258 -11.38 -5.90 8.27
CA LEU A 258 -11.39 -5.35 6.93
C LEU A 258 -10.30 -4.28 6.84
N TYR A 259 -9.77 -4.05 5.65
CA TYR A 259 -8.79 -3.02 5.37
C TYR A 259 -9.14 -2.28 4.09
N ALA A 260 -8.97 -0.96 4.12
CA ALA A 260 -9.12 -0.08 2.97
C ALA A 260 -7.90 0.84 2.90
N VAL A 261 -7.12 0.74 1.84
CA VAL A 261 -5.97 1.62 1.62
C VAL A 261 -6.40 3.07 1.46
N ASP A 262 -7.56 3.28 0.85
CA ASP A 262 -8.20 4.59 0.64
C ASP A 262 -9.11 5.01 1.81
N GLY A 263 -9.35 4.14 2.78
CA GLY A 263 -10.29 4.36 3.88
C GLY A 263 -11.77 4.26 3.48
N VAL A 264 -12.09 3.85 2.25
CA VAL A 264 -13.46 3.80 1.69
C VAL A 264 -13.81 2.40 1.22
N ASN A 265 -12.94 1.75 0.45
CA ASN A 265 -13.18 0.46 -0.17
C ASN A 265 -12.59 -0.68 0.68
N PHE A 266 -13.39 -1.16 1.63
CA PHE A 266 -12.96 -2.15 2.61
C PHE A 266 -13.01 -3.58 2.07
N THR A 267 -11.91 -4.31 2.20
CA THR A 267 -11.79 -5.73 1.88
C THR A 267 -11.38 -6.53 3.11
N LYS A 268 -11.84 -7.77 3.21
CA LYS A 268 -11.52 -8.66 4.34
C LYS A 268 -10.07 -9.12 4.26
N THR A 269 -9.35 -8.99 5.39
CA THR A 269 -7.94 -9.41 5.49
C THR A 269 -7.71 -10.51 6.51
N HIS A 270 -8.45 -10.52 7.63
CA HIS A 270 -8.28 -11.51 8.70
C HIS A 270 -9.63 -11.94 9.28
N LYS A 271 -9.64 -13.12 9.92
CA LYS A 271 -10.67 -13.52 10.87
C LYS A 271 -10.29 -13.04 12.28
N VAL A 272 -11.28 -12.92 13.16
CA VAL A 272 -11.06 -12.60 14.58
C VAL A 272 -11.72 -13.68 15.42
N SER A 273 -11.01 -14.21 16.43
CA SER A 273 -11.54 -15.29 17.27
C SER A 273 -12.79 -14.90 18.04
N LYS A 274 -12.79 -13.69 18.59
CA LYS A 274 -13.91 -13.06 19.30
C LYS A 274 -13.70 -11.55 19.30
N VAL A 275 -14.58 -10.84 18.63
CA VAL A 275 -14.49 -9.39 18.50
C VAL A 275 -14.83 -8.72 19.82
N PRO A 276 -14.14 -7.62 20.23
CA PRO A 276 -14.56 -6.78 21.34
C PRO A 276 -15.99 -6.24 21.13
N TRP A 277 -16.75 -6.17 22.19
CA TRP A 277 -18.10 -5.60 22.12
C TRP A 277 -18.06 -4.10 22.40
N ALA A 278 -18.43 -3.28 21.39
CA ALA A 278 -18.31 -1.83 21.40
C ALA A 278 -16.94 -1.40 21.97
N GLY A 279 -15.87 -1.89 21.31
CA GLY A 279 -14.49 -1.70 21.79
C GLY A 279 -13.95 -0.32 21.45
N GLY A 280 -13.15 0.24 22.37
CA GLY A 280 -12.26 1.38 22.15
C GLY A 280 -10.79 0.94 22.21
N ALA A 281 -10.04 1.15 21.15
CA ALA A 281 -8.64 0.72 21.05
C ALA A 281 -7.69 1.68 21.77
N TYR A 282 -6.59 1.18 22.30
CA TYR A 282 -5.47 2.05 22.62
C TYR A 282 -4.80 2.55 21.36
N ARG A 283 -4.75 3.88 21.23
CA ARG A 283 -4.31 4.62 20.03
C ARG A 283 -3.01 5.40 20.33
N PRO A 284 -1.81 4.75 20.25
CA PRO A 284 -0.54 5.45 20.44
C PRO A 284 -0.30 6.56 19.42
N GLU A 285 -0.91 6.46 18.24
CA GLU A 285 -0.80 7.44 17.15
C GLU A 285 -1.77 8.63 17.26
N ALA A 286 -2.61 8.70 18.30
CA ALA A 286 -3.66 9.73 18.43
C ALA A 286 -3.17 11.18 18.34
N PHE A 287 -1.89 11.41 18.64
CA PHE A 287 -1.25 12.74 18.62
C PHE A 287 -0.56 13.06 17.30
N THR A 288 -0.63 12.18 16.30
CA THR A 288 0.00 12.39 14.99
C THR A 288 -1.03 12.82 13.96
N GLN A 289 -0.58 13.63 12.99
CA GLN A 289 -1.38 14.00 11.81
C GLN A 289 -1.08 13.07 10.62
N SER A 290 -0.27 12.02 10.84
CA SER A 290 0.23 11.17 9.77
C SER A 290 -0.80 10.19 9.21
N GLY A 291 -1.89 9.94 9.93
CA GLY A 291 -2.85 8.88 9.59
C GLY A 291 -2.26 7.46 9.60
N LYS A 292 -1.06 7.29 10.16
CA LYS A 292 -0.36 6.00 10.24
C LYS A 292 -0.55 5.38 11.61
N GLY A 293 -0.94 4.12 11.64
CA GLY A 293 -1.11 3.32 12.85
C GLY A 293 -0.83 1.85 12.58
N ALA A 294 -1.07 1.03 13.58
CA ALA A 294 -0.90 -0.41 13.53
C ALA A 294 -2.09 -1.13 14.18
N LEU A 295 -2.17 -2.45 14.01
CA LEU A 295 -3.15 -3.27 14.70
C LEU A 295 -3.09 -2.98 16.21
N PRO A 296 -4.21 -2.58 16.86
CA PRO A 296 -4.21 -2.29 18.27
C PRO A 296 -3.74 -3.48 19.11
N GLU A 297 -2.83 -3.25 20.04
CA GLU A 297 -2.36 -4.30 20.94
C GLU A 297 -3.38 -4.63 22.02
N TRP A 298 -4.14 -3.63 22.47
CA TRP A 298 -5.18 -3.75 23.49
C TRP A 298 -6.18 -2.59 23.42
N GLY A 299 -7.22 -2.72 24.20
CA GLY A 299 -8.21 -1.67 24.39
C GLY A 299 -9.20 -2.03 25.49
N VAL A 300 -10.28 -1.29 25.54
CA VAL A 300 -11.39 -1.50 26.47
C VAL A 300 -12.69 -1.80 25.71
N GLU A 301 -13.61 -2.50 26.37
CA GLU A 301 -14.85 -2.97 25.74
C GLU A 301 -16.01 -3.00 26.73
N ILE A 302 -17.20 -3.26 26.27
CA ILE A 302 -18.30 -3.64 27.16
C ILE A 302 -18.09 -5.07 27.64
N ALA A 303 -17.89 -5.25 28.94
CA ALA A 303 -17.93 -6.56 29.57
C ALA A 303 -19.37 -7.04 29.68
N ARG A 304 -19.65 -8.24 29.18
CA ARG A 304 -21.02 -8.82 29.23
C ARG A 304 -21.43 -9.12 30.68
N PRO A 305 -22.66 -8.75 31.08
CA PRO A 305 -23.20 -9.14 32.36
C PRO A 305 -23.13 -10.64 32.57
N LYS A 306 -22.75 -11.08 33.76
CA LYS A 306 -22.71 -12.51 34.12
C LYS A 306 -24.00 -13.01 34.66
N GLY A 307 -24.75 -12.16 35.39
CA GLY A 307 -26.04 -12.41 35.96
C GLY A 307 -27.19 -11.72 35.22
N LYS A 308 -28.42 -12.16 35.50
CA LYS A 308 -29.64 -11.61 34.85
C LYS A 308 -29.90 -10.15 35.25
N ASP A 309 -29.46 -9.77 36.45
CA ASP A 309 -29.67 -8.45 37.04
C ASP A 309 -28.41 -7.56 36.99
N ASP A 310 -27.30 -8.05 36.40
CA ASP A 310 -26.09 -7.30 36.25
C ASP A 310 -26.20 -6.29 35.10
N LEU A 311 -25.75 -5.07 35.35
CA LEU A 311 -25.62 -4.05 34.31
C LEU A 311 -24.27 -4.18 33.53
N PRO A 312 -24.23 -3.70 32.27
CA PRO A 312 -22.99 -3.62 31.52
C PRO A 312 -21.90 -2.85 32.28
N SER A 313 -20.68 -3.29 32.16
CA SER A 313 -19.48 -2.67 32.74
C SER A 313 -18.33 -2.63 31.75
N ILE A 314 -17.26 -1.93 32.07
CA ILE A 314 -16.09 -1.87 31.19
C ILE A 314 -15.15 -3.04 31.49
N GLY A 315 -14.73 -3.72 30.46
CA GLY A 315 -13.69 -4.75 30.42
C GLY A 315 -12.49 -4.32 29.59
N ARG A 316 -11.49 -5.17 29.53
CA ARG A 316 -10.30 -5.02 28.70
C ARG A 316 -10.24 -6.15 27.68
N PHE A 317 -9.82 -5.82 26.47
CA PHE A 317 -9.39 -6.82 25.50
C PHE A 317 -7.92 -6.64 25.18
N ASP A 318 -7.21 -7.74 24.91
CA ASP A 318 -5.85 -7.77 24.41
C ASP A 318 -5.84 -8.53 23.09
N VAL A 319 -5.22 -7.94 22.08
CA VAL A 319 -5.08 -8.54 20.76
C VAL A 319 -3.77 -9.33 20.74
N LYS A 320 -3.89 -10.62 20.50
CA LYS A 320 -2.72 -11.48 20.26
C LYS A 320 -2.68 -11.75 18.78
N THR A 321 -1.66 -11.22 18.13
CA THR A 321 -1.26 -11.78 16.84
C THR A 321 -1.08 -13.28 17.04
N PRO A 322 -1.46 -14.12 16.08
CA PRO A 322 -1.27 -15.57 16.22
C PRO A 322 0.13 -15.81 16.73
N ASP A 323 0.24 -16.52 17.87
CA ASP A 323 1.54 -16.90 18.37
C ASP A 323 2.27 -17.61 17.23
N ALA A 324 3.40 -17.10 16.84
CA ALA A 324 4.49 -17.87 16.26
C ALA A 324 4.95 -18.91 17.32
N GLY A 325 3.98 -19.62 17.90
CA GLY A 325 4.13 -20.57 19.00
C GLY A 325 4.27 -21.96 18.45
N SER A 326 5.49 -22.34 18.31
CA SER A 326 6.21 -23.60 18.16
C SER A 326 7.20 -23.66 16.98
N ALA A 327 7.45 -22.56 16.29
CA ALA A 327 8.71 -22.36 15.57
C ALA A 327 9.54 -21.38 16.40
N LYS A 328 10.75 -21.78 16.78
CA LYS A 328 11.73 -21.06 17.58
C LYS A 328 11.72 -19.54 17.28
N ARG A 329 11.67 -18.70 18.32
CA ARG A 329 11.79 -17.23 18.28
C ARG A 329 12.84 -16.81 17.26
N ASN A 330 12.39 -16.41 16.08
CA ASN A 330 13.10 -15.47 15.24
C ASN A 330 12.20 -14.24 15.16
N SER A 331 12.71 -13.10 15.58
CA SER A 331 12.13 -11.78 15.47
C SER A 331 11.79 -11.53 14.00
N THR A 332 10.54 -11.76 13.57
CA THR A 332 10.14 -11.52 12.18
C THR A 332 9.69 -10.08 12.03
N LYS A 333 10.61 -9.21 11.59
CA LYS A 333 10.42 -8.16 10.59
C LYS A 333 9.44 -8.63 9.49
N PRO A 334 8.79 -7.74 8.70
CA PRO A 334 8.10 -8.14 7.48
C PRO A 334 9.08 -9.01 6.70
N THR A 335 8.84 -10.30 6.71
CA THR A 335 9.70 -11.29 6.05
C THR A 335 9.50 -11.04 4.56
N ALA A 336 10.57 -10.62 3.89
CA ALA A 336 10.64 -10.72 2.44
C ALA A 336 10.15 -12.12 2.07
N THR A 337 9.25 -12.23 1.09
CA THR A 337 8.77 -13.52 0.61
C THR A 337 9.98 -14.38 0.28
N LYS A 338 9.93 -15.66 0.57
CA LYS A 338 11.02 -16.56 0.20
C LYS A 338 11.00 -16.78 -1.29
N PHE A 339 12.17 -16.83 -1.90
CA PHE A 339 12.31 -17.15 -3.31
C PHE A 339 11.61 -18.46 -3.70
N SER A 340 11.74 -19.50 -2.89
CA SER A 340 11.08 -20.80 -3.10
C SER A 340 9.56 -20.70 -3.15
N ASP A 341 8.97 -19.81 -2.34
CA ASP A 341 7.52 -19.60 -2.30
C ASP A 341 7.01 -18.84 -3.53
N ASP A 342 7.76 -17.81 -3.97
CA ASP A 342 7.46 -17.06 -5.19
C ASP A 342 7.67 -17.90 -6.43
N LEU A 343 8.76 -18.65 -6.51
CA LEU A 343 9.04 -19.57 -7.62
C LEU A 343 7.93 -20.62 -7.74
N SER A 344 7.56 -21.27 -6.64
CA SER A 344 6.51 -22.29 -6.60
C SER A 344 5.14 -21.71 -6.98
N PHE A 345 4.86 -20.48 -6.58
CA PHE A 345 3.65 -19.77 -6.98
C PHE A 345 3.66 -19.48 -8.49
N MET A 346 4.71 -18.85 -9.01
CA MET A 346 4.78 -18.48 -10.42
C MET A 346 4.71 -19.68 -11.36
N GLN A 347 5.39 -20.79 -11.02
CA GLN A 347 5.37 -22.04 -11.82
C GLN A 347 3.98 -22.68 -11.97
N LYS A 348 3.03 -22.34 -11.11
CA LYS A 348 1.64 -22.78 -11.25
C LYS A 348 0.85 -22.01 -12.30
N HIS A 349 1.31 -20.80 -12.64
CA HIS A 349 0.58 -19.86 -13.48
C HIS A 349 1.26 -19.55 -14.82
N THR A 350 2.60 -19.68 -14.91
CA THR A 350 3.37 -19.42 -16.13
C THR A 350 4.65 -20.23 -16.16
N PRO A 351 5.17 -20.58 -17.36
CA PRO A 351 6.48 -21.20 -17.48
C PRO A 351 7.58 -20.29 -16.93
N ILE A 352 8.48 -20.84 -16.10
CA ILE A 352 9.61 -20.14 -15.50
C ILE A 352 10.92 -20.83 -15.88
N VAL A 353 11.86 -20.08 -16.43
CA VAL A 353 13.25 -20.48 -16.58
C VAL A 353 14.01 -20.08 -15.32
N THR A 354 14.74 -21.02 -14.72
CA THR A 354 15.51 -20.75 -13.50
C THR A 354 16.99 -20.95 -13.79
N LEU A 355 17.78 -19.87 -13.65
CA LEU A 355 19.25 -19.95 -13.66
C LEU A 355 19.74 -20.26 -12.24
N LYS A 356 20.83 -21.03 -12.12
CA LYS A 356 21.40 -21.46 -10.83
C LYS A 356 22.92 -21.49 -10.86
N ASN A 357 23.54 -20.99 -9.78
CA ASN A 357 24.97 -21.16 -9.53
C ASN A 357 25.17 -21.36 -8.01
N GLY A 358 25.45 -22.60 -7.59
CA GLY A 358 25.42 -22.99 -6.19
C GLY A 358 24.04 -22.73 -5.57
N ASP A 359 23.98 -21.96 -4.49
CA ASP A 359 22.75 -21.60 -3.81
C ASP A 359 22.03 -20.39 -4.45
N ALA A 360 22.73 -19.62 -5.30
CA ALA A 360 22.13 -18.46 -5.96
C ALA A 360 21.23 -18.87 -7.13
N ALA A 361 20.11 -18.16 -7.29
CA ALA A 361 19.17 -18.42 -8.37
C ALA A 361 18.50 -17.15 -8.90
N VAL A 362 18.09 -17.21 -10.18
CA VAL A 362 17.33 -16.15 -10.88
C VAL A 362 16.14 -16.82 -11.59
N ALA A 363 14.93 -16.33 -11.35
CA ALA A 363 13.71 -16.82 -11.98
C ALA A 363 13.25 -15.86 -13.08
N ILE A 364 13.05 -16.38 -14.30
CA ILE A 364 12.76 -15.60 -15.51
C ILE A 364 11.44 -16.10 -16.11
N ALA A 365 10.54 -15.20 -16.50
CA ALA A 365 9.27 -15.52 -17.17
C ALA A 365 9.32 -15.16 -18.66
N PRO A 366 9.42 -16.14 -19.58
CA PRO A 366 9.35 -15.88 -21.03
C PRO A 366 8.04 -15.21 -21.44
N ALA A 367 6.90 -15.63 -20.86
CA ALA A 367 5.59 -15.07 -21.11
C ALA A 367 5.45 -13.57 -20.75
N TYR A 368 6.35 -13.07 -19.90
CA TYR A 368 6.40 -11.66 -19.50
C TYR A 368 7.69 -10.99 -20.03
N GLN A 369 7.95 -11.12 -21.33
CA GLN A 369 9.06 -10.49 -22.09
C GLN A 369 10.46 -10.93 -21.62
N GLY A 370 10.65 -12.21 -21.22
CA GLY A 370 11.91 -12.66 -20.63
C GLY A 370 12.29 -11.89 -19.37
N ARG A 371 11.29 -11.44 -18.61
CA ARG A 371 11.42 -10.64 -17.39
C ARG A 371 12.09 -11.42 -16.29
N VAL A 372 13.11 -10.84 -15.65
CA VAL A 372 13.63 -11.36 -14.39
C VAL A 372 12.55 -11.06 -13.33
N MET A 373 11.90 -12.11 -12.87
CA MET A 373 10.83 -11.97 -11.90
C MET A 373 11.39 -11.73 -10.49
N THR A 374 12.35 -12.55 -10.10
CA THR A 374 13.04 -12.40 -8.81
C THR A 374 14.34 -13.17 -8.80
N SER A 375 15.24 -12.79 -7.89
CA SER A 375 16.50 -13.48 -7.63
C SER A 375 16.70 -13.74 -6.14
N THR A 376 17.68 -14.58 -5.82
CA THR A 376 18.10 -14.89 -4.45
C THR A 376 19.53 -15.40 -4.40
N PHE A 377 20.20 -15.20 -3.28
CA PHE A 377 21.49 -15.83 -2.97
C PHE A 377 21.37 -17.22 -2.33
N ASP A 378 20.16 -17.67 -2.00
CA ASP A 378 19.86 -18.98 -1.39
C ASP A 378 18.47 -19.44 -1.86
N ALA A 379 18.46 -20.32 -2.86
CA ALA A 379 17.22 -20.77 -3.51
C ALA A 379 16.28 -21.54 -2.57
N ALA A 380 16.79 -22.13 -1.50
CA ALA A 380 16.01 -22.92 -0.55
C ALA A 380 15.37 -22.05 0.56
N ALA A 381 16.13 -21.10 1.10
CA ALA A 381 15.73 -20.35 2.29
C ALA A 381 15.87 -18.83 2.17
N GLY A 382 16.45 -18.34 1.08
CA GLY A 382 16.76 -16.92 0.89
C GLY A 382 15.54 -16.06 0.54
N PRO A 383 15.71 -14.73 0.64
CA PRO A 383 14.67 -13.77 0.30
C PRO A 383 14.43 -13.72 -1.21
N SER A 384 13.24 -13.29 -1.60
CA SER A 384 12.87 -12.88 -2.94
C SER A 384 13.15 -11.38 -3.09
N PHE A 385 14.01 -10.96 -4.00
CA PHE A 385 14.37 -9.54 -4.14
C PHE A 385 13.40 -8.77 -5.02
N GLY A 386 12.88 -9.40 -6.06
CA GLY A 386 11.86 -8.81 -6.92
C GLY A 386 10.48 -8.75 -6.26
N TRP A 387 9.77 -7.66 -6.47
CA TRP A 387 8.37 -7.57 -6.09
C TRP A 387 7.50 -8.37 -7.08
N ILE A 388 6.64 -9.26 -6.57
CA ILE A 388 5.77 -10.15 -7.35
C ILE A 388 4.31 -9.81 -7.08
N ASN A 389 3.57 -9.41 -8.11
CA ASN A 389 2.14 -9.14 -8.02
C ASN A 389 1.33 -10.44 -8.18
N ARG A 390 1.26 -11.22 -7.10
CA ARG A 390 0.56 -12.51 -7.10
C ARG A 390 -0.89 -12.43 -7.57
N PRO A 391 -1.73 -11.46 -7.15
CA PRO A 391 -3.10 -11.34 -7.64
C PRO A 391 -3.22 -11.17 -9.16
N VAL A 392 -2.35 -10.38 -9.79
CA VAL A 392 -2.36 -10.16 -11.25
C VAL A 392 -1.88 -11.41 -11.98
N ILE A 393 -0.83 -12.06 -11.49
CA ILE A 393 -0.31 -13.32 -12.07
C ILE A 393 -1.35 -14.45 -11.95
N GLU A 394 -2.02 -14.59 -10.81
CA GLU A 394 -3.06 -15.61 -10.59
C GLU A 394 -4.26 -15.40 -11.52
N LYS A 395 -4.63 -14.15 -11.75
CA LYS A 395 -5.73 -13.76 -12.63
C LYS A 395 -5.39 -14.02 -14.11
N GLY A 396 -4.11 -13.89 -14.49
CA GLY A 396 -3.64 -14.05 -15.86
C GLY A 396 -4.12 -12.94 -16.82
N PHE A 397 -3.97 -13.19 -18.12
CA PHE A 397 -4.44 -12.27 -19.14
C PHE A 397 -5.96 -12.32 -19.26
N LEU A 398 -6.58 -11.14 -19.27
CA LEU A 398 -8.01 -10.95 -19.42
C LEU A 398 -8.37 -10.75 -20.90
N SER A 399 -9.59 -11.12 -21.28
CA SER A 399 -10.17 -10.75 -22.57
C SER A 399 -10.39 -9.23 -22.67
N ASP A 400 -10.55 -8.70 -23.86
CA ASP A 400 -10.80 -7.27 -24.09
C ASP A 400 -12.05 -6.76 -23.37
N GLU A 401 -13.08 -7.59 -23.24
CA GLU A 401 -14.29 -7.26 -22.49
C GLU A 401 -14.05 -7.22 -20.97
N GLU A 402 -13.27 -8.17 -20.44
CA GLU A 402 -12.99 -8.26 -19.02
C GLU A 402 -12.05 -7.18 -18.49
N LYS A 403 -11.12 -6.67 -19.32
CA LYS A 403 -10.16 -5.63 -18.93
C LYS A 403 -10.73 -4.21 -19.04
N LYS A 404 -11.85 -4.02 -19.75
CA LYS A 404 -12.48 -2.72 -19.95
C LYS A 404 -12.74 -2.00 -18.63
N ASP A 405 -12.38 -0.71 -18.56
CA ASP A 405 -12.48 0.16 -17.40
C ASP A 405 -11.63 -0.33 -16.18
N LYS A 406 -10.67 -1.22 -16.40
CA LYS A 406 -9.73 -1.71 -15.39
C LYS A 406 -8.30 -1.27 -15.70
N LEU A 407 -7.41 -1.40 -14.73
CA LEU A 407 -5.99 -1.10 -14.90
C LEU A 407 -5.36 -1.95 -16.01
N GLU A 408 -5.79 -3.19 -16.15
CA GLU A 408 -5.32 -4.13 -17.18
C GLU A 408 -5.68 -3.74 -18.62
N GLU A 409 -6.56 -2.75 -18.82
CA GLU A 409 -6.75 -2.10 -20.12
C GLU A 409 -5.54 -1.29 -20.55
N HIS A 410 -4.78 -0.78 -19.57
CA HIS A 410 -3.64 0.09 -19.75
C HIS A 410 -2.30 -0.61 -19.54
N ILE A 411 -2.20 -1.51 -18.54
CA ILE A 411 -0.97 -2.19 -18.15
C ILE A 411 -1.26 -3.42 -17.29
N TYR A 412 -0.48 -4.49 -17.49
CA TYR A 412 -0.39 -5.61 -16.57
C TYR A 412 0.82 -5.47 -15.64
N ILE A 413 0.56 -5.14 -14.39
CA ILE A 413 1.62 -4.95 -13.39
C ILE A 413 1.94 -6.30 -12.72
N PHE A 414 2.60 -7.20 -13.44
CA PHE A 414 3.02 -8.50 -12.90
C PHE A 414 4.09 -8.41 -11.81
N GLY A 415 4.75 -7.25 -11.69
CA GLY A 415 5.97 -7.10 -10.91
C GLY A 415 7.21 -7.51 -11.72
N GLY A 416 8.24 -7.89 -11.03
CA GLY A 416 9.49 -8.38 -11.62
C GLY A 416 10.69 -7.49 -11.33
N GLU A 417 11.76 -8.12 -10.92
CA GLU A 417 13.01 -7.49 -10.51
C GLU A 417 13.71 -6.71 -11.64
N GLU A 418 13.44 -7.09 -12.91
CA GLU A 418 13.88 -6.33 -14.08
C GLU A 418 12.97 -6.57 -15.28
N ARG A 419 12.29 -5.50 -15.73
CA ARG A 419 11.45 -5.46 -16.93
C ARG A 419 12.22 -4.86 -18.09
N PHE A 420 12.01 -5.41 -19.29
CA PHE A 420 12.43 -4.79 -20.55
C PHE A 420 11.27 -3.95 -21.11
N TRP A 421 11.50 -2.67 -21.25
CA TRP A 421 10.61 -1.75 -21.94
C TRP A 421 11.34 -0.97 -23.03
N LEU A 422 10.55 -0.23 -23.81
CA LEU A 422 11.02 0.72 -24.80
C LEU A 422 10.43 2.10 -24.50
N GLY A 423 11.23 3.13 -24.69
CA GLY A 423 10.80 4.53 -24.63
C GLY A 423 10.82 5.17 -26.04
N PRO A 424 10.23 6.39 -26.16
CA PRO A 424 9.69 7.24 -25.10
C PRO A 424 8.27 6.87 -24.67
N GLU A 425 7.96 7.11 -23.40
CA GLU A 425 6.64 6.90 -22.84
C GLU A 425 5.67 8.05 -23.22
N GLY A 426 6.14 9.30 -23.19
CA GLY A 426 5.36 10.50 -23.49
C GLY A 426 5.97 11.34 -24.62
N GLY A 427 5.29 12.41 -24.96
CA GLY A 427 5.70 13.34 -26.02
C GLY A 427 5.30 12.93 -27.43
N GLN A 428 5.63 13.78 -28.37
CA GLN A 428 5.25 13.64 -29.79
C GLN A 428 5.79 12.38 -30.47
N PHE A 429 6.70 11.65 -29.85
CA PHE A 429 7.25 10.38 -30.34
C PHE A 429 6.93 9.18 -29.46
N ALA A 430 6.02 9.36 -28.51
CA ALA A 430 5.59 8.32 -27.57
C ALA A 430 5.03 7.07 -28.28
N ILE A 431 5.34 5.88 -27.76
CA ILE A 431 4.76 4.62 -28.23
C ILE A 431 3.62 4.11 -27.34
N PHE A 432 3.28 4.84 -26.26
CA PHE A 432 2.22 4.51 -25.30
C PHE A 432 0.93 5.27 -25.56
N PHE A 433 0.91 6.18 -26.52
CA PHE A 433 -0.25 6.97 -26.91
C PHE A 433 -0.52 6.82 -28.40
N LYS A 434 -1.78 6.65 -28.76
CA LYS A 434 -2.20 6.63 -30.16
C LYS A 434 -2.08 8.03 -30.77
N PRO A 435 -1.86 8.16 -32.09
CA PRO A 435 -1.86 9.46 -32.78
C PRO A 435 -3.11 10.27 -32.47
N GLY A 436 -2.92 11.52 -32.02
CA GLY A 436 -4.00 12.45 -31.70
C GLY A 436 -4.67 12.27 -30.33
N ALA A 437 -4.22 11.32 -29.53
CA ALA A 437 -4.68 11.14 -28.15
C ALA A 437 -4.21 12.29 -27.23
N GLU A 438 -4.90 12.52 -26.13
CA GLU A 438 -4.42 13.45 -25.09
C GLU A 438 -3.39 12.75 -24.20
N PHE A 439 -2.39 13.47 -23.68
CA PHE A 439 -1.42 12.93 -22.73
C PHE A 439 -2.03 12.77 -21.33
N LYS A 440 -3.03 11.88 -21.23
CA LYS A 440 -3.76 11.53 -20.00
C LYS A 440 -3.76 10.03 -19.81
N PHE A 441 -3.89 9.59 -18.56
CA PHE A 441 -3.90 8.16 -18.23
C PHE A 441 -5.00 7.38 -18.96
N SER A 442 -6.15 7.99 -19.23
CA SER A 442 -7.23 7.36 -19.99
C SER A 442 -6.86 6.96 -21.41
N ASP A 443 -5.88 7.63 -22.03
CA ASP A 443 -5.43 7.42 -23.40
C ASP A 443 -4.07 6.69 -23.46
N TRP A 444 -3.43 6.52 -22.31
CA TRP A 444 -2.16 5.83 -22.16
C TRP A 444 -2.36 4.31 -22.13
N ALA A 445 -1.56 3.56 -22.86
CA ALA A 445 -1.52 2.10 -22.78
C ALA A 445 -0.12 1.59 -23.13
N THR A 446 0.35 0.62 -22.36
CA THR A 446 1.62 -0.06 -22.64
C THR A 446 1.49 -0.87 -23.95
N PRO A 447 2.42 -0.75 -24.91
CA PRO A 447 2.42 -1.57 -26.12
C PRO A 447 2.44 -3.06 -25.79
N PRO A 448 1.63 -3.90 -26.47
CA PRO A 448 1.56 -5.34 -26.21
C PRO A 448 2.93 -6.05 -26.23
N ALA A 449 3.82 -5.64 -27.13
CA ALA A 449 5.17 -6.19 -27.29
C ALA A 449 6.03 -6.11 -26.01
N ILE A 450 5.74 -5.18 -25.12
CA ILE A 450 6.49 -4.98 -23.86
C ILE A 450 5.61 -5.18 -22.62
N ASP A 451 4.36 -5.67 -22.78
CA ASP A 451 3.45 -5.93 -21.66
C ASP A 451 2.85 -7.35 -21.69
N THR A 452 2.24 -7.76 -22.81
CA THR A 452 1.44 -8.99 -22.89
C THR A 452 1.95 -10.04 -23.88
N GLU A 453 2.84 -9.68 -24.81
CA GLU A 453 3.41 -10.63 -25.75
C GLU A 453 4.61 -11.38 -25.14
N ALA A 454 4.62 -12.70 -25.32
CA ALA A 454 5.71 -13.54 -24.84
C ALA A 454 6.97 -13.38 -25.71
N PHE A 455 8.15 -13.42 -25.10
CA PHE A 455 9.40 -13.57 -25.85
C PHE A 455 9.74 -15.05 -26.02
N GLU A 456 10.18 -15.42 -27.22
CA GLU A 456 10.64 -16.76 -27.53
C GLU A 456 11.95 -17.07 -26.78
N LEU A 457 11.97 -18.16 -26.02
CA LEU A 457 13.18 -18.70 -25.44
C LEU A 457 13.99 -19.43 -26.52
N VAL A 458 15.11 -18.85 -26.92
CA VAL A 458 15.97 -19.40 -28.01
C VAL A 458 17.00 -20.38 -27.45
N GLU A 459 17.57 -20.06 -26.29
CA GLU A 459 18.64 -20.85 -25.66
C GLU A 459 18.55 -20.69 -24.14
N SER A 460 18.80 -21.77 -23.40
CA SER A 460 18.94 -21.74 -21.95
C SER A 460 19.96 -22.75 -21.44
N SER A 461 20.63 -22.36 -20.36
CA SER A 461 21.53 -23.20 -19.57
C SER A 461 21.33 -22.86 -18.09
N ASP A 462 22.06 -23.51 -17.19
CA ASP A 462 22.03 -23.12 -15.77
C ASP A 462 22.54 -21.69 -15.53
N ALA A 463 23.38 -21.15 -16.41
CA ALA A 463 24.03 -19.85 -16.24
C ALA A 463 23.41 -18.73 -17.07
N SER A 464 22.65 -19.02 -18.13
CA SER A 464 22.11 -17.99 -19.03
C SER A 464 20.84 -18.44 -19.75
N ALA A 465 20.01 -17.46 -20.11
CA ALA A 465 18.86 -17.66 -21.00
C ALA A 465 18.81 -16.52 -22.02
N LYS A 466 18.53 -16.87 -23.29
CA LYS A 466 18.41 -15.93 -24.42
C LYS A 466 17.00 -15.95 -24.97
N PHE A 467 16.45 -14.75 -25.20
CA PHE A 467 15.11 -14.52 -25.69
C PHE A 467 15.14 -13.67 -26.95
N LYS A 468 14.15 -13.87 -27.82
CA LYS A 468 13.91 -13.07 -29.03
C LYS A 468 12.44 -12.69 -29.15
N HIS A 469 12.22 -11.54 -29.79
CA HIS A 469 10.89 -11.10 -30.20
C HIS A 469 11.02 -10.19 -31.42
N SER A 470 9.95 -10.06 -32.20
CA SER A 470 9.87 -9.12 -33.31
C SER A 470 8.47 -8.48 -33.32
N THR A 471 8.44 -7.17 -33.50
CA THR A 471 7.18 -6.41 -33.41
C THR A 471 7.18 -5.21 -34.35
N GLU A 472 6.01 -4.72 -34.70
CA GLU A 472 5.79 -3.40 -35.28
C GLU A 472 5.25 -2.46 -34.20
N LEU A 473 5.89 -1.31 -34.00
CA LEU A 473 5.42 -0.24 -33.12
C LEU A 473 5.06 0.98 -33.97
N VAL A 474 4.09 1.73 -33.50
CA VAL A 474 3.70 3.02 -34.12
C VAL A 474 3.80 4.09 -33.03
N ASN A 475 4.55 5.16 -33.29
CA ASN A 475 4.62 6.26 -32.35
C ASN A 475 3.48 7.27 -32.53
N TYR A 476 3.37 8.21 -31.62
CA TYR A 476 2.34 9.27 -31.62
C TYR A 476 2.32 10.10 -32.93
N SER A 477 3.48 10.33 -33.55
CA SER A 477 3.58 11.02 -34.86
C SER A 477 3.20 10.12 -36.06
N GLY A 478 2.84 8.84 -35.84
CA GLY A 478 2.45 7.90 -36.89
C GLY A 478 3.61 7.18 -37.57
N THR A 479 4.85 7.34 -37.07
CA THR A 479 6.01 6.60 -37.61
C THR A 479 5.97 5.15 -37.16
N LYS A 480 6.20 4.24 -38.13
CA LYS A 480 6.26 2.79 -37.91
C LYS A 480 7.68 2.33 -37.70
N PHE A 481 7.89 1.51 -36.68
CA PHE A 481 9.14 0.87 -36.35
C PHE A 481 8.98 -0.65 -36.43
N ASN A 482 9.69 -1.31 -37.33
CA ASN A 482 9.87 -2.75 -37.28
C ASN A 482 11.07 -3.07 -36.40
N VAL A 483 10.84 -3.68 -35.25
CA VAL A 483 11.82 -3.85 -34.17
C VAL A 483 12.11 -5.32 -33.95
N GLY A 484 13.36 -5.73 -34.15
CA GLY A 484 13.88 -6.99 -33.64
C GLY A 484 14.39 -6.78 -32.21
N ILE A 485 14.01 -7.64 -31.28
CA ILE A 485 14.44 -7.59 -29.89
C ILE A 485 15.22 -8.86 -29.56
N GLU A 486 16.41 -8.71 -28.96
CA GLU A 486 17.14 -9.80 -28.32
C GLU A 486 17.46 -9.43 -26.87
N ARG A 487 17.23 -10.38 -25.97
CA ARG A 487 17.54 -10.23 -24.55
C ARG A 487 18.27 -11.47 -24.04
N THR A 488 19.41 -11.29 -23.39
CA THR A 488 20.14 -12.37 -22.72
C THR A 488 20.24 -12.02 -21.24
N VAL A 489 19.80 -12.94 -20.37
CA VAL A 489 19.99 -12.86 -18.93
C VAL A 489 21.08 -13.86 -18.55
N LYS A 490 22.09 -13.40 -17.81
CA LYS A 490 23.23 -14.21 -17.38
C LYS A 490 23.44 -14.08 -15.88
N LEU A 491 23.46 -15.18 -15.16
CA LEU A 491 23.83 -15.25 -13.75
C LEU A 491 25.37 -15.06 -13.62
N ILE A 492 25.78 -14.15 -12.72
CA ILE A 492 27.19 -13.83 -12.48
C ILE A 492 27.69 -14.68 -11.31
N GLY A 493 28.81 -15.37 -11.50
CA GLY A 493 29.46 -16.11 -10.42
C GLY A 493 30.07 -15.19 -9.36
N PRO A 494 30.11 -15.61 -8.08
CA PRO A 494 30.67 -14.80 -7.00
C PRO A 494 32.10 -14.31 -7.24
N GLU A 495 32.90 -15.11 -7.95
CA GLU A 495 34.30 -14.81 -8.33
C GLU A 495 34.42 -13.64 -9.31
N ASP A 496 33.37 -13.34 -10.08
CA ASP A 496 33.39 -12.27 -11.06
C ASP A 496 32.76 -10.97 -10.52
N VAL A 497 31.91 -11.06 -9.46
CA VAL A 497 31.27 -9.88 -8.87
C VAL A 497 32.30 -8.85 -8.41
N GLY A 498 33.34 -9.27 -7.69
CA GLY A 498 34.40 -8.37 -7.23
C GLY A 498 35.13 -7.68 -8.36
N LYS A 499 35.42 -8.42 -9.45
CA LYS A 499 36.08 -7.88 -10.66
C LYS A 499 35.18 -6.86 -11.38
N MET A 500 33.89 -7.18 -11.52
CA MET A 500 32.93 -6.32 -12.20
C MET A 500 32.64 -5.01 -11.45
N LEU A 501 32.68 -5.05 -10.11
CA LEU A 501 32.48 -3.88 -9.24
C LEU A 501 33.80 -3.16 -8.89
N ASP A 502 34.96 -3.70 -9.30
CA ASP A 502 36.30 -3.21 -8.91
C ASP A 502 36.44 -3.08 -7.37
N VAL A 503 36.03 -4.12 -6.64
CA VAL A 503 36.11 -4.21 -5.18
C VAL A 503 36.63 -5.56 -4.71
N GLN A 504 37.30 -5.57 -3.55
CA GLN A 504 37.54 -6.82 -2.82
C GLN A 504 36.30 -7.16 -2.00
N LEU A 505 35.73 -8.35 -2.22
CA LEU A 505 34.58 -8.84 -1.47
C LEU A 505 35.07 -9.58 -0.22
N PRO A 506 34.71 -9.11 0.99
CA PRO A 506 35.02 -9.83 2.22
C PRO A 506 34.30 -11.18 2.28
N ALA A 507 34.92 -12.17 2.92
CA ALA A 507 34.24 -13.42 3.24
C ALA A 507 33.05 -13.17 4.19
N GLY A 508 32.00 -13.97 4.05
CA GLY A 508 30.80 -13.89 4.89
C GLY A 508 29.65 -13.04 4.32
N LEU A 509 29.84 -12.42 3.16
CA LEU A 509 28.74 -11.80 2.41
C LEU A 509 27.97 -12.86 1.63
N LYS A 510 26.65 -12.72 1.61
CA LYS A 510 25.74 -13.46 0.72
C LYS A 510 25.41 -12.57 -0.47
N MET A 511 25.37 -13.12 -1.68
CA MET A 511 25.10 -12.32 -2.86
C MET A 511 24.46 -13.13 -3.98
N VAL A 512 23.67 -12.45 -4.80
CA VAL A 512 23.28 -12.87 -6.13
C VAL A 512 23.49 -11.70 -7.07
N ALA A 513 23.96 -11.98 -8.27
CA ALA A 513 24.17 -10.97 -9.30
C ALA A 513 23.86 -11.53 -10.67
N TYR A 514 23.29 -10.69 -11.54
CA TYR A 514 23.05 -11.05 -12.93
C TYR A 514 23.29 -9.87 -13.86
N GLU A 515 23.57 -10.19 -15.12
CA GLU A 515 23.73 -9.25 -16.22
C GLU A 515 22.61 -9.46 -17.23
N THR A 516 22.06 -8.37 -17.76
CA THR A 516 21.19 -8.43 -18.92
C THR A 516 21.81 -7.67 -20.09
N ASP A 517 21.92 -8.33 -21.23
CA ASP A 517 22.31 -7.77 -22.53
C ASP A 517 21.04 -7.62 -23.36
N ASN A 518 20.61 -6.38 -23.56
CA ASN A 518 19.35 -6.04 -24.22
C ASN A 518 19.69 -5.34 -25.54
N ARG A 519 19.04 -5.76 -26.62
CA ARG A 519 19.30 -5.25 -27.97
C ARG A 519 18.01 -4.98 -28.72
N ILE A 520 17.98 -3.85 -29.45
CA ILE A 520 16.97 -3.57 -30.44
C ILE A 520 17.63 -3.39 -31.79
N THR A 521 17.05 -3.98 -32.82
CA THR A 521 17.54 -3.90 -34.21
C THR A 521 16.45 -3.26 -35.06
N ASN A 522 16.85 -2.31 -35.92
CA ASN A 522 15.96 -1.83 -36.95
C ASN A 522 15.77 -2.93 -38.01
N ALA A 523 14.66 -3.65 -37.94
CA ALA A 523 14.31 -4.72 -38.86
C ALA A 523 13.46 -4.24 -40.06
N GLY A 524 13.27 -2.92 -40.20
CA GLY A 524 12.53 -2.29 -41.31
C GLY A 524 13.47 -1.82 -42.43
N ASP A 525 12.87 -1.20 -43.43
CA ASP A 525 13.58 -0.71 -44.62
C ASP A 525 14.01 0.76 -44.53
N ASN A 526 13.47 1.50 -43.56
CA ASN A 526 13.75 2.92 -43.35
C ASN A 526 14.60 3.15 -42.11
N ALA A 527 15.51 4.12 -42.18
CA ALA A 527 16.30 4.54 -41.02
C ALA A 527 15.39 5.22 -39.96
N TRP A 528 15.67 4.99 -38.69
CA TRP A 528 15.07 5.75 -37.59
C TRP A 528 15.81 7.07 -37.43
N THR A 529 15.11 8.19 -37.47
CA THR A 529 15.71 9.53 -37.43
C THR A 529 15.10 10.37 -36.32
N ALA A 530 15.86 11.40 -35.90
CA ALA A 530 15.41 12.29 -34.83
C ALA A 530 14.13 13.06 -35.20
N GLU A 531 13.90 13.31 -36.48
CA GLU A 531 12.74 14.05 -36.99
C GLU A 531 11.45 13.22 -36.93
N THR A 532 11.58 11.91 -37.07
CA THR A 532 10.41 10.99 -37.09
C THR A 532 10.23 10.22 -35.79
N GLY A 533 11.17 10.39 -34.87
CA GLY A 533 11.20 9.72 -33.56
C GLY A 533 12.24 8.63 -33.47
N LEU A 534 12.79 8.48 -32.28
CA LEU A 534 13.79 7.44 -31.93
C LEU A 534 13.27 6.63 -30.75
N LEU A 535 13.60 5.34 -30.74
CA LEU A 535 13.33 4.47 -29.59
C LEU A 535 14.53 4.44 -28.65
N SER A 536 14.31 4.02 -27.40
CA SER A 536 15.37 3.64 -26.45
C SER A 536 15.03 2.34 -25.76
N ILE A 537 16.03 1.59 -25.34
CA ILE A 537 15.85 0.48 -24.38
C ILE A 537 15.71 1.11 -23.00
N TRP A 538 14.70 0.67 -22.26
CA TRP A 538 14.39 1.16 -20.91
C TRP A 538 14.22 -0.03 -19.97
N MET A 539 15.14 -0.17 -19.02
CA MET A 539 15.14 -1.24 -18.03
C MET A 539 14.55 -0.73 -16.72
N LEU A 540 13.56 -1.43 -16.17
CA LEU A 540 12.87 -1.05 -14.94
C LEU A 540 12.88 -2.21 -13.94
N GLY A 541 13.45 -1.99 -12.77
CA GLY A 541 13.51 -2.99 -11.70
C GLY A 541 12.52 -2.70 -10.59
N MET A 542 11.54 -3.57 -10.36
CA MET A 542 10.58 -3.44 -9.26
C MET A 542 11.04 -4.29 -8.07
N TYR A 543 11.54 -3.63 -7.05
CA TYR A 543 12.07 -4.29 -5.85
C TYR A 543 11.08 -4.23 -4.68
N ASN A 544 11.16 -5.23 -3.79
CA ASN A 544 10.42 -5.23 -2.54
C ASN A 544 10.85 -4.04 -1.67
N PRO A 545 9.95 -3.14 -1.27
CA PRO A 545 10.29 -2.00 -0.43
C PRO A 545 10.39 -2.41 1.03
N ALA A 546 11.15 -1.65 1.81
CA ALA A 546 11.15 -1.76 3.26
C ALA A 546 11.11 -0.35 3.89
N PRO A 547 10.58 -0.20 5.11
CA PRO A 547 10.39 1.12 5.74
C PRO A 547 11.67 1.96 5.89
N LYS A 548 12.83 1.31 5.79
CA LYS A 548 14.15 1.95 5.90
C LYS A 548 15.00 1.77 4.64
N THR A 549 14.35 1.61 3.50
CA THR A 549 15.04 1.56 2.21
C THR A 549 15.29 2.97 1.71
N THR A 550 16.56 3.27 1.44
CA THR A 550 17.00 4.53 0.84
C THR A 550 17.74 4.23 -0.46
N VAL A 551 17.28 4.78 -1.56
CA VAL A 551 17.96 4.79 -2.86
C VAL A 551 19.07 5.84 -2.80
N VAL A 552 20.21 5.52 -3.42
CA VAL A 552 21.36 6.41 -3.54
C VAL A 552 21.82 6.44 -4.99
N ILE A 553 21.85 7.63 -5.59
CA ILE A 553 22.38 7.84 -6.94
C ILE A 553 23.49 8.88 -6.87
N PRO A 554 24.76 8.46 -7.03
CA PRO A 554 25.87 9.41 -7.11
C PRO A 554 25.90 10.10 -8.47
N PHE A 555 26.16 11.41 -8.49
CA PHE A 555 26.26 12.21 -9.72
C PHE A 555 27.57 12.96 -9.84
N LYS A 556 27.90 13.42 -11.05
CA LYS A 556 29.07 14.28 -11.31
C LYS A 556 28.78 15.71 -10.90
N GLU A 557 29.63 16.31 -10.07
CA GLU A 557 29.57 17.74 -9.72
C GLU A 557 30.08 18.58 -10.88
N GLY A 558 29.60 19.81 -10.97
CA GLY A 558 30.00 20.78 -11.99
C GLY A 558 28.87 21.77 -12.27
N ASP A 559 29.13 22.70 -13.17
CA ASP A 559 28.21 23.75 -13.55
C ASP A 559 26.92 23.19 -14.20
N ASP A 560 25.77 23.70 -13.74
CA ASP A 560 24.46 23.25 -14.23
C ASP A 560 24.19 23.68 -15.69
N GLN A 561 24.83 24.75 -16.19
CA GLN A 561 24.69 25.14 -17.59
C GLN A 561 25.38 24.12 -18.52
N THR A 562 26.46 23.50 -18.05
CA THR A 562 27.22 22.51 -18.81
C THR A 562 26.65 21.10 -18.64
N LEU A 563 26.35 20.70 -17.39
CA LEU A 563 25.96 19.33 -17.05
C LEU A 563 24.45 19.11 -16.96
N GLY A 564 23.66 20.18 -17.01
CA GLY A 564 22.22 20.15 -16.75
C GLY A 564 21.89 20.07 -15.25
N PRO A 565 20.62 19.99 -14.88
CA PRO A 565 20.18 19.91 -13.50
C PRO A 565 20.78 18.69 -12.79
N LYS A 566 20.97 18.81 -11.47
CA LYS A 566 21.48 17.71 -10.62
C LYS A 566 20.49 16.55 -10.53
N VAL A 567 19.20 16.86 -10.63
CA VAL A 567 18.08 15.91 -10.58
C VAL A 567 16.89 16.48 -11.32
N THR A 568 16.15 15.64 -12.02
CA THR A 568 14.79 15.86 -12.48
C THR A 568 13.87 15.20 -11.44
N ASP A 569 12.95 15.96 -10.82
CA ASP A 569 12.15 15.47 -9.68
C ASP A 569 10.68 15.92 -9.72
N ASP A 570 10.16 16.18 -10.91
CA ASP A 570 8.81 16.70 -11.15
C ASP A 570 7.96 15.87 -12.13
N TYR A 571 8.37 14.63 -12.45
CA TYR A 571 7.64 13.73 -13.36
C TYR A 571 6.17 13.53 -12.97
N PHE A 572 5.87 13.45 -11.67
CA PHE A 572 4.53 13.31 -11.11
C PHE A 572 4.22 14.42 -10.09
N GLY A 573 4.71 15.63 -10.36
CA GLY A 573 4.77 16.73 -9.43
C GLY A 573 6.04 16.69 -8.57
N LYS A 574 6.41 17.84 -8.00
CA LYS A 574 7.66 18.03 -7.27
C LYS A 574 7.80 17.06 -6.10
N VAL A 575 8.90 16.33 -6.05
CA VAL A 575 9.22 15.44 -4.93
C VAL A 575 9.60 16.27 -3.70
N PRO A 576 8.91 16.11 -2.56
CA PRO A 576 9.17 16.93 -1.38
C PRO A 576 10.46 16.51 -0.65
N PRO A 577 11.07 17.44 0.15
CA PRO A 577 12.36 17.22 0.80
C PRO A 577 12.42 16.03 1.76
N GLU A 578 11.29 15.63 2.33
CA GLU A 578 11.20 14.43 3.19
C GLU A 578 11.33 13.11 2.42
N TYR A 579 11.31 13.15 1.06
CA TYR A 579 11.49 12.00 0.18
C TYR A 579 12.72 12.10 -0.71
N LEU A 580 13.24 13.30 -0.97
CA LEU A 580 14.42 13.55 -1.80
C LEU A 580 15.39 14.49 -1.09
N ASN A 581 16.61 14.04 -0.84
CA ASN A 581 17.69 14.86 -0.31
C ASN A 581 18.85 14.87 -1.31
N VAL A 582 19.28 16.06 -1.72
CA VAL A 582 20.36 16.27 -2.69
C VAL A 582 21.54 16.92 -1.98
N GLN A 583 22.60 16.17 -1.71
CA GLN A 583 23.77 16.65 -1.00
C GLN A 583 25.05 15.89 -1.38
N ASN A 584 26.19 16.52 -1.25
CA ASN A 584 27.50 15.89 -1.37
C ASN A 584 27.65 15.01 -2.64
N GLN A 585 27.17 15.48 -3.80
CA GLN A 585 27.21 14.76 -5.09
C GLN A 585 26.40 13.45 -5.10
N LYS A 586 25.34 13.37 -4.28
CA LYS A 586 24.47 12.20 -4.17
C LYS A 586 23.02 12.64 -4.04
N LEU A 587 22.16 11.84 -4.62
CA LEU A 587 20.73 11.86 -4.38
C LEU A 587 20.40 10.77 -3.39
N PHE A 588 19.68 11.10 -2.34
CA PHE A 588 19.01 10.14 -1.47
C PHE A 588 17.52 10.23 -1.74
N PHE A 589 16.91 9.10 -2.05
CA PHE A 589 15.49 9.04 -2.36
C PHE A 589 14.86 7.88 -1.60
N LYS A 590 13.68 8.08 -0.99
CA LYS A 590 13.00 6.99 -0.28
C LYS A 590 12.49 5.93 -1.24
N GLY A 591 12.85 4.66 -0.96
CA GLY A 591 12.35 3.47 -1.64
C GLY A 591 11.44 2.64 -0.73
N ASP A 592 10.52 3.30 -0.03
CA ASP A 592 9.69 2.69 1.02
C ASP A 592 8.29 2.23 0.55
N GLY A 593 7.94 2.48 -0.72
CA GLY A 593 6.65 2.10 -1.30
C GLY A 593 5.46 2.86 -0.71
N THR A 594 5.65 4.06 -0.14
CA THR A 594 4.60 4.76 0.59
C THR A 594 4.08 6.03 -0.07
N ARG A 595 4.80 6.60 -1.04
CA ARG A 595 4.42 7.81 -1.77
C ARG A 595 4.89 7.73 -3.21
N ARG A 596 3.99 7.99 -4.16
CA ARG A 596 4.35 8.10 -5.58
C ARG A 596 5.31 9.26 -5.82
N GLY A 597 6.44 8.96 -6.43
CA GLY A 597 7.42 9.95 -6.83
C GLY A 597 8.44 9.34 -7.78
N LYS A 598 8.99 10.14 -8.67
CA LYS A 598 10.04 9.72 -9.61
C LYS A 598 11.12 10.78 -9.67
N ILE A 599 12.37 10.33 -9.69
CA ILE A 599 13.53 11.17 -9.90
C ILE A 599 14.35 10.67 -11.09
N GLY A 600 15.10 11.58 -11.70
CA GLY A 600 15.96 11.25 -12.84
C GLY A 600 17.31 11.95 -12.80
N VAL A 601 18.29 11.35 -13.46
CA VAL A 601 19.65 11.89 -13.65
C VAL A 601 20.02 11.78 -15.12
N ASN A 602 20.36 12.89 -15.74
CA ASN A 602 20.78 12.92 -17.13
C ASN A 602 22.16 12.27 -17.35
N ALA A 603 22.48 11.92 -18.57
CA ALA A 603 23.71 11.17 -18.91
C ALA A 603 25.00 11.95 -18.59
N ARG A 604 24.99 13.29 -18.69
CA ARG A 604 26.17 14.13 -18.37
C ARG A 604 26.51 14.10 -16.88
N ARG A 605 25.49 13.99 -16.02
CA ARG A 605 25.60 13.86 -14.55
C ARG A 605 25.87 12.44 -14.10
N SER A 606 25.43 11.45 -14.87
CA SER A 606 25.49 10.04 -14.45
C SER A 606 26.91 9.53 -14.27
N LYS A 607 27.10 8.67 -13.26
CA LYS A 607 28.30 7.88 -13.02
C LYS A 607 28.17 6.41 -13.45
N GLY A 608 27.06 6.01 -14.10
CA GLY A 608 26.81 4.64 -14.54
C GLY A 608 26.50 3.66 -13.40
N ILE A 609 26.07 4.18 -12.25
CA ILE A 609 25.76 3.38 -11.07
C ILE A 609 24.64 4.01 -10.27
N ALA A 610 23.77 3.17 -9.72
CA ALA A 610 22.76 3.50 -8.70
C ALA A 610 22.71 2.37 -7.68
N GLY A 611 22.16 2.62 -6.52
CA GLY A 611 21.94 1.58 -5.53
C GLY A 611 20.87 1.93 -4.53
N SER A 612 20.59 1.00 -3.63
CA SER A 612 19.76 1.21 -2.46
C SER A 612 20.27 0.43 -1.27
N TYR A 613 19.95 0.89 -0.09
CA TYR A 613 20.24 0.17 1.14
C TYR A 613 18.98 -0.02 1.98
N ASP A 614 18.62 -1.28 2.22
CA ASP A 614 17.64 -1.66 3.25
C ASP A 614 18.34 -1.89 4.57
N ALA A 615 18.29 -0.91 5.47
CA ALA A 615 18.89 -1.00 6.79
C ALA A 615 18.25 -2.09 7.66
N GLY A 616 17.02 -2.44 7.36
CA GLY A 616 16.29 -3.49 8.04
C GLY A 616 16.76 -4.89 7.65
N GLY A 617 16.88 -5.19 6.38
CA GLY A 617 17.36 -6.45 5.81
C GLY A 617 18.88 -6.56 5.76
N LYS A 618 19.61 -5.44 5.96
CA LYS A 618 21.05 -5.32 5.73
C LYS A 618 21.41 -5.76 4.32
N VAL A 619 20.68 -5.24 3.33
CA VAL A 619 20.84 -5.53 1.91
C VAL A 619 21.30 -4.27 1.19
N LEU A 620 22.44 -4.34 0.53
CA LEU A 620 22.95 -3.34 -0.37
C LEU A 620 22.66 -3.80 -1.81
N ASN A 621 21.79 -3.09 -2.52
CA ASN A 621 21.52 -3.31 -3.93
C ASN A 621 22.36 -2.35 -4.75
N ILE A 622 22.97 -2.85 -5.80
CA ILE A 622 23.76 -2.07 -6.76
C ILE A 622 23.27 -2.40 -8.16
N VAL A 623 23.02 -1.37 -8.95
CA VAL A 623 22.76 -1.46 -10.39
C VAL A 623 23.84 -0.68 -11.12
N THR A 624 24.53 -1.34 -12.03
CA THR A 624 25.50 -0.70 -12.93
C THR A 624 25.04 -0.82 -14.37
N TYR A 625 25.33 0.17 -15.17
CA TYR A 625 24.95 0.23 -16.57
C TYR A 625 25.97 1.01 -17.40
N ASN A 626 26.00 0.77 -18.70
CA ASN A 626 26.90 1.48 -19.58
C ASN A 626 26.33 2.85 -19.97
N VAL A 627 26.96 3.92 -19.50
CA VAL A 627 26.71 5.27 -20.02
C VAL A 627 27.46 5.39 -21.34
N GLN A 628 26.71 5.52 -22.42
CA GLN A 628 27.26 5.59 -23.78
C GLN A 628 27.35 7.04 -24.28
N GLU A 629 28.24 7.30 -25.23
CA GLU A 629 28.14 8.51 -26.02
C GLU A 629 26.78 8.54 -26.74
N ALA A 630 26.07 9.65 -26.64
CA ALA A 630 24.74 9.81 -27.14
C ALA A 630 24.64 11.05 -28.04
N PRO A 631 25.08 10.97 -29.31
CA PRO A 631 25.02 12.09 -30.22
C PRO A 631 23.58 12.60 -30.44
N ASN A 632 22.59 11.72 -30.29
CA ASN A 632 21.16 12.07 -30.39
C ASN A 632 20.50 12.21 -29.00
N GLY A 633 21.25 12.23 -27.90
CA GLY A 633 20.71 12.34 -26.54
C GLY A 633 20.00 11.06 -26.04
N TYR A 634 19.12 11.26 -25.06
CA TYR A 634 18.27 10.24 -24.45
C TYR A 634 16.82 10.67 -24.61
N VAL A 635 15.93 9.72 -24.91
CA VAL A 635 14.51 10.06 -25.12
C VAL A 635 13.90 10.66 -23.82
N ASN A 636 13.13 11.70 -23.98
CA ASN A 636 12.35 12.31 -22.90
C ASN A 636 10.97 11.66 -22.86
N SER A 637 10.53 11.21 -21.69
CA SER A 637 9.28 10.49 -21.47
C SER A 637 8.19 11.32 -20.78
N ALA A 638 8.36 12.67 -20.68
CA ALA A 638 7.33 13.55 -20.12
C ALA A 638 6.04 13.51 -20.96
N TRP A 639 4.88 13.50 -20.28
CA TRP A 639 3.56 13.39 -20.90
C TRP A 639 3.06 14.77 -21.39
N GLU A 640 3.82 15.38 -22.29
CA GLU A 640 3.49 16.66 -22.93
C GLU A 640 4.17 16.77 -24.30
N GLU A 641 3.76 17.69 -25.11
CA GLU A 641 4.49 18.02 -26.33
C GLU A 641 5.82 18.71 -25.96
N GLN A 642 6.93 18.09 -26.33
CA GLN A 642 8.25 18.41 -25.80
C GLN A 642 9.05 19.29 -26.77
N LYS A 643 9.67 20.35 -26.26
CA LYS A 643 10.62 21.18 -27.02
C LYS A 643 11.93 20.44 -27.30
N GLU A 644 12.36 19.60 -26.34
CA GLU A 644 13.61 18.84 -26.38
C GLU A 644 13.33 17.34 -26.15
N PRO A 645 12.85 16.61 -27.18
CA PRO A 645 12.43 15.23 -27.02
C PRO A 645 13.57 14.24 -26.74
N TYR A 646 14.82 14.70 -26.83
CA TYR A 646 16.01 13.89 -26.58
C TYR A 646 16.88 14.41 -25.42
N ALA A 647 16.31 15.25 -24.55
CA ALA A 647 16.95 15.72 -23.32
C ALA A 647 16.49 14.92 -22.09
N GLY A 648 16.29 13.61 -22.24
CA GLY A 648 15.84 12.72 -21.17
C GLY A 648 16.94 12.25 -20.23
N ASP A 649 16.54 11.49 -19.22
CA ASP A 649 17.41 10.95 -18.20
C ASP A 649 17.90 9.51 -18.53
N VAL A 650 19.11 9.19 -18.11
CA VAL A 650 19.70 7.86 -18.30
C VAL A 650 19.44 6.93 -17.13
N ASN A 651 19.21 7.49 -15.95
CA ASN A 651 18.92 6.75 -14.73
C ASN A 651 17.74 7.40 -14.00
N ASN A 652 16.75 6.59 -13.66
CA ASN A 652 15.63 7.03 -12.88
C ASN A 652 15.45 6.13 -11.64
N SER A 653 14.73 6.65 -10.68
CA SER A 653 14.19 5.85 -9.58
C SER A 653 12.75 6.26 -9.33
N TYR A 654 11.89 5.28 -9.19
CA TYR A 654 10.48 5.44 -8.87
C TYR A 654 10.20 4.85 -7.49
N ASN A 655 9.41 5.54 -6.70
CA ASN A 655 8.83 5.01 -5.47
C ASN A 655 7.32 4.98 -5.63
N ASP A 656 6.72 3.81 -5.44
CA ASP A 656 5.28 3.68 -5.61
C ASP A 656 4.50 4.24 -4.42
N GLY A 657 3.27 4.57 -4.68
CA GLY A 657 2.33 5.12 -3.73
C GLY A 657 1.07 5.59 -4.45
N SER A 658 0.07 6.03 -3.70
CA SER A 658 -1.16 6.54 -4.30
C SER A 658 -0.86 7.67 -5.30
N PRO A 659 -1.33 7.59 -6.55
CA PRO A 659 -1.11 8.63 -7.55
C PRO A 659 -1.88 9.92 -7.23
N GLU A 660 -3.02 9.80 -6.59
CA GLU A 660 -3.91 10.88 -6.15
C GLU A 660 -4.63 10.45 -4.88
N ALA A 661 -5.12 11.41 -4.10
CA ALA A 661 -5.93 11.10 -2.94
C ALA A 661 -7.14 10.23 -3.32
N GLY A 662 -7.23 9.03 -2.72
CA GLY A 662 -8.33 8.08 -2.95
C GLY A 662 -8.10 7.08 -4.09
N LYS A 663 -7.00 7.15 -4.85
CA LYS A 663 -6.65 6.12 -5.83
C LYS A 663 -5.65 5.12 -5.25
N PRO A 664 -5.81 3.82 -5.48
CA PRO A 664 -4.86 2.83 -5.00
C PRO A 664 -3.50 2.99 -5.68
N PRO A 665 -2.39 2.65 -4.99
CA PRO A 665 -1.09 2.51 -5.63
C PRO A 665 -1.09 1.34 -6.61
N LEU A 666 -0.09 1.30 -7.49
CA LEU A 666 0.12 0.16 -8.40
C LEU A 666 0.55 -1.10 -7.64
N GLY A 667 1.25 -0.92 -6.52
CA GLY A 667 1.70 -1.97 -5.61
C GLY A 667 2.78 -1.44 -4.66
N PRO A 668 3.14 -2.16 -3.61
CA PRO A 668 4.22 -1.71 -2.73
C PRO A 668 5.58 -2.08 -3.34
N PHE A 669 6.17 -1.20 -4.18
CA PHE A 669 7.50 -1.38 -4.78
C PHE A 669 8.24 -0.07 -4.94
N TYR A 670 9.55 -0.15 -5.18
CA TYR A 670 10.35 0.95 -5.70
C TYR A 670 11.17 0.44 -6.90
N GLU A 671 11.61 1.37 -7.77
CA GLU A 671 12.35 1.01 -8.97
C GLU A 671 13.72 1.69 -9.02
N LEU A 672 14.67 0.95 -9.63
CA LEU A 672 15.89 1.49 -10.20
C LEU A 672 15.80 1.24 -11.70
N GLU A 673 15.92 2.31 -12.48
CA GLU A 673 15.68 2.31 -13.91
C GLU A 673 16.91 2.81 -14.67
N THR A 674 17.16 2.24 -15.84
CA THR A 674 18.26 2.69 -16.73
C THR A 674 17.82 2.71 -18.17
N SER A 675 18.35 3.65 -18.96
CA SER A 675 17.98 3.83 -20.37
C SER A 675 19.21 3.81 -21.28
N SER A 676 19.03 3.28 -22.50
CA SER A 676 19.98 3.48 -23.60
C SER A 676 19.87 4.88 -24.19
N PRO A 677 20.85 5.35 -24.95
CA PRO A 677 20.67 6.50 -25.84
C PRO A 677 19.49 6.33 -26.80
N ALA A 678 19.02 7.44 -27.36
CA ALA A 678 18.07 7.45 -28.46
C ALA A 678 18.67 6.77 -29.70
N ALA A 679 18.00 5.71 -30.18
CA ALA A 679 18.52 4.77 -31.17
C ALA A 679 18.27 5.27 -32.61
N ALA A 680 19.19 6.03 -33.19
CA ALA A 680 19.17 6.39 -34.59
C ALA A 680 19.81 5.25 -35.41
N LEU A 681 19.00 4.30 -35.86
CA LEU A 681 19.46 3.06 -36.50
C LEU A 681 19.07 3.02 -37.97
N LYS A 682 20.04 2.72 -38.85
CA LYS A 682 19.74 2.30 -40.22
C LYS A 682 19.20 0.88 -40.25
N PRO A 683 18.57 0.46 -41.37
CA PRO A 683 18.16 -0.93 -41.55
C PRO A 683 19.25 -1.92 -41.21
N GLY A 684 18.99 -2.90 -40.35
CA GLY A 684 19.92 -3.91 -39.87
C GLY A 684 20.86 -3.47 -38.73
N GLU A 685 20.91 -2.18 -38.39
CA GLU A 685 21.74 -1.71 -37.25
C GLU A 685 21.08 -2.02 -35.89
N THR A 686 21.92 -2.20 -34.88
CA THR A 686 21.49 -2.64 -33.54
C THR A 686 22.01 -1.71 -32.46
N MET A 687 21.14 -1.28 -31.56
CA MET A 687 21.47 -0.63 -30.28
C MET A 687 21.54 -1.68 -29.18
N LYS A 688 22.53 -1.54 -28.30
CA LYS A 688 22.75 -2.44 -27.16
C LYS A 688 22.72 -1.65 -25.84
N HIS A 689 22.04 -2.20 -24.82
CA HIS A 689 22.09 -1.71 -23.44
C HIS A 689 22.34 -2.86 -22.47
N VAL A 690 23.37 -2.71 -21.62
CA VAL A 690 23.74 -3.70 -20.62
C VAL A 690 23.49 -3.15 -19.24
N GLN A 691 22.76 -3.91 -18.44
CA GLN A 691 22.52 -3.65 -17.03
C GLN A 691 23.03 -4.82 -16.19
N ARG A 692 23.60 -4.53 -15.02
CA ARG A 692 23.98 -5.53 -14.02
C ARG A 692 23.34 -5.17 -12.69
N THR A 693 22.72 -6.15 -12.07
CA THR A 693 22.07 -6.03 -10.76
C THR A 693 22.79 -6.93 -9.75
N PHE A 694 23.10 -6.38 -8.59
CA PHE A 694 23.81 -7.06 -7.51
C PHE A 694 23.01 -6.85 -6.22
N HIS A 695 22.65 -7.96 -5.54
CA HIS A 695 22.09 -7.94 -4.20
C HIS A 695 23.12 -8.52 -3.24
N ILE A 696 23.58 -7.73 -2.29
CA ILE A 696 24.64 -8.08 -1.36
C ILE A 696 24.11 -7.94 0.06
N GLN A 697 24.07 -9.01 0.83
CA GLN A 697 23.62 -9.03 2.21
C GLN A 697 24.74 -9.43 3.16
N GLY A 698 24.80 -8.75 4.31
CA GLY A 698 25.76 -9.09 5.36
C GLY A 698 25.80 -8.12 6.50
N PRO A 699 26.73 -8.31 7.45
CA PRO A 699 27.00 -7.35 8.51
C PRO A 699 27.34 -5.95 7.98
N GLU A 700 26.89 -4.90 8.65
CA GLU A 700 27.11 -3.52 8.19
C GLU A 700 28.59 -3.14 8.10
N GLU A 701 29.43 -3.70 8.96
CA GLU A 701 30.89 -3.52 8.93
C GLU A 701 31.53 -4.04 7.64
N LEU A 702 30.94 -5.05 6.98
CA LEU A 702 31.40 -5.59 5.69
C LEU A 702 30.75 -4.85 4.51
N LEU A 703 29.53 -4.37 4.65
CA LEU A 703 28.80 -3.64 3.59
C LEU A 703 29.25 -2.18 3.49
N ASN A 704 29.62 -1.55 4.61
CA ASN A 704 29.97 -0.13 4.65
C ASN A 704 31.16 0.27 3.77
N PRO A 705 32.27 -0.49 3.71
CA PRO A 705 33.34 -0.22 2.75
C PRO A 705 32.88 -0.31 1.28
N LEU A 706 32.01 -1.26 0.95
CA LEU A 706 31.43 -1.41 -0.39
C LEU A 706 30.55 -0.22 -0.76
N ALA A 707 29.65 0.20 0.12
CA ALA A 707 28.82 1.38 -0.08
C ALA A 707 29.66 2.65 -0.31
N LYS A 708 30.72 2.84 0.50
CA LYS A 708 31.66 3.96 0.32
C LYS A 708 32.39 3.93 -1.02
N LYS A 709 32.89 2.77 -1.45
CA LYS A 709 33.61 2.63 -2.72
C LYS A 709 32.67 2.82 -3.92
N LEU A 710 31.49 2.18 -3.90
CA LEU A 710 30.57 2.11 -5.03
C LEU A 710 29.66 3.35 -5.14
N LEU A 711 29.07 3.77 -4.03
CA LEU A 711 28.10 4.87 -4.00
C LEU A 711 28.70 6.18 -3.46
N GLY A 712 29.95 6.13 -2.99
CA GLY A 712 30.64 7.29 -2.41
C GLY A 712 30.09 7.73 -1.04
N VAL A 713 29.37 6.85 -0.33
CA VAL A 713 28.68 7.20 0.92
C VAL A 713 28.66 6.02 1.89
N GLY A 714 28.81 6.29 3.19
CA GLY A 714 28.73 5.27 4.22
C GLY A 714 27.28 4.95 4.64
N LEU A 715 27.08 3.75 5.21
CA LEU A 715 25.76 3.29 5.59
C LEU A 715 25.08 4.17 6.64
N GLU A 716 25.84 4.78 7.57
CA GLU A 716 25.27 5.71 8.57
C GLU A 716 24.69 6.97 7.90
N GLU A 717 25.38 7.53 6.90
CA GLU A 717 24.87 8.68 6.14
C GLU A 717 23.61 8.29 5.35
N ILE A 718 23.55 7.07 4.77
CA ILE A 718 22.36 6.57 4.07
C ILE A 718 21.19 6.43 5.05
N LYS A 719 21.42 5.87 6.24
CA LYS A 719 20.39 5.67 7.27
C LYS A 719 19.86 6.98 7.85
N SER A 720 20.67 8.02 7.85
CA SER A 720 20.34 9.34 8.40
C SER A 720 19.94 10.37 7.34
N ALA A 721 19.73 9.95 6.09
CA ALA A 721 19.35 10.85 5.00
C ALA A 721 17.95 11.46 5.17
N PHE A 722 17.08 10.80 5.99
CA PHE A 722 15.70 11.21 6.27
C PHE A 722 15.34 11.04 7.74
#